data_27ea61c1b248cba6a07a94f5886e06d2
#
_entry.id   27ea61c1b248cba6a07a94f5886e06d2
#
_cell.length_a   1.000
_cell.length_b   1.000
_cell.length_c   1.000
_cell.angle_alpha   90.00
_cell.angle_beta   90.00
_cell.angle_gamma   90.00
#
_symmetry.space_group_name_H-M   'P 1'
#
loop_
_entity.id
_entity.type
_entity.pdbx_description
1 polymer ?
#
loop_
_entity_poly.entity_id
_entity_poly.type
_entity_poly.pdbx_seq_one_letter_code
_entity_poly.pdbx_strand_id
1 'polypeptide(L)'
;MVPDQVEPMPDSVPSRPSRAQGPVRSSLSRTNLSAEVAAAGVPNGGPGVFYAGIALVGVLYVTRELLVPLALAILLAFVLAPVVRAFRKIGVPRVASEMLGVILAVAVIAGLGALMGRQLAELATDLPFYQATVTQKLTGLFGDHGPLGRASELLRSLGEGLSSKDSAASSAAAAQSGLPPLPVEVREPAPGLLVVMQRVVGPLLGPVATTGIVIVFVVFLLLYREDLRDRVIKLMGSRDLQRTTAAINDAASRLSRYFLAQTAMNAAFGLGIAAGLWAIGIPNPLLWGVIAGLMRFVPFIGGFIAAAFPVLLAIAVDPGWTMLIWVIILFAVAEPLMAQAVEPMVYGHSTGLSPVAILLATAFWAWLWGPIGLLLATPLTVGLVVLGRHVDRLEFLDVLLGDRAALAPPEAFYQRALAGDADGLAEQAELQLRGMPLLSYYDSVALPGLSLAQEDATRGALNRARLDVLRSRVDELLDDLSEHEDVEPPAIEADGPVQRESDGEPGPDAPPPPAPPAPPPEWANPGTVLCVAGRGRLDEQATAMLAQVLTLAGYGATTLPAEALRNAAAVPEGARAVVLSALEGGSGAASARYAIRRLRRRFPNALLVAGVWGAERDSPVLAALREEGMRSCEARSLRDALACLSAEAAPAEVPPTAA
;
A
#
# COMPACT_ATOMS: atom_id res chain seq x y z
N MET A 1 79.40 17.89 -36.40
CA MET A 1 80.80 17.60 -36.05
C MET A 1 80.72 16.49 -35.02
N VAL A 2 80.87 15.29 -35.47
CA VAL A 2 81.13 13.98 -34.83
C VAL A 2 82.55 14.04 -34.23
N PRO A 3 83.02 13.26 -33.33
CA PRO A 3 82.66 11.87 -32.92
C PRO A 3 82.75 11.64 -31.39
N ASP A 4 82.44 10.57 -30.77
CA ASP A 4 82.69 9.17 -30.90
C ASP A 4 83.02 8.53 -29.54
N GLN A 5 82.47 7.35 -29.31
CA GLN A 5 83.03 6.10 -28.80
C GLN A 5 83.23 5.89 -27.26
N VAL A 6 82.92 4.83 -26.63
CA VAL A 6 82.89 3.38 -26.75
C VAL A 6 82.88 2.77 -25.33
N GLU A 7 82.09 1.75 -25.14
CA GLU A 7 82.05 0.74 -24.03
C GLU A 7 83.44 0.14 -23.64
N PRO A 8 83.55 -0.68 -22.56
CA PRO A 8 82.75 -1.86 -22.22
C PRO A 8 82.61 -2.23 -20.72
N MET A 9 81.72 -3.17 -20.47
CA MET A 9 81.63 -4.10 -19.31
C MET A 9 82.88 -4.92 -19.03
N PRO A 10 83.17 -5.57 -17.82
CA PRO A 10 82.35 -6.72 -17.34
C PRO A 10 82.28 -7.00 -15.80
N ASP A 11 81.23 -7.84 -15.48
CA ASP A 11 81.16 -8.92 -14.46
C ASP A 11 81.69 -8.79 -13.01
N SER A 12 80.76 -8.98 -12.05
CA SER A 12 80.73 -10.12 -11.12
C SER A 12 79.78 -10.01 -9.96
N VAL A 13 78.99 -11.04 -9.74
CA VAL A 13 78.14 -11.38 -8.57
C VAL A 13 79.09 -12.15 -7.59
N PRO A 14 78.83 -12.39 -6.27
CA PRO A 14 77.70 -12.12 -5.35
C PRO A 14 78.09 -11.67 -3.91
N SER A 15 77.08 -11.17 -3.09
CA SER A 15 76.87 -11.61 -1.67
C SER A 15 75.77 -10.83 -0.95
N ARG A 16 74.87 -11.57 -0.34
CA ARG A 16 74.03 -11.15 0.81
C ARG A 16 74.85 -11.26 2.10
N PRO A 17 74.53 -10.70 3.29
CA PRO A 17 73.30 -10.05 3.76
C PRO A 17 73.53 -8.75 4.58
N SER A 18 72.49 -7.92 4.88
CA SER A 18 72.30 -7.40 6.22
C SER A 18 71.09 -6.43 6.29
N ARG A 19 70.27 -6.64 7.30
CA ARG A 19 69.19 -5.75 7.73
C ARG A 19 69.68 -4.32 7.99
N ALA A 20 68.99 -3.32 7.43
CA ALA A 20 69.05 -1.96 7.95
C ALA A 20 67.60 -1.36 7.88
N GLN A 21 67.18 -0.87 9.01
CA GLN A 21 65.91 -0.22 9.29
C GLN A 21 65.73 1.02 8.42
N GLY A 22 64.67 1.06 7.64
CA GLY A 22 64.24 2.27 6.93
C GLY A 22 63.34 3.15 7.84
N PRO A 23 63.24 4.47 7.56
CA PRO A 23 62.56 5.42 8.44
C PRO A 23 61.07 5.20 8.50
N VAL A 24 60.53 5.25 9.74
CA VAL A 24 59.10 5.29 10.06
C VAL A 24 58.45 6.51 9.38
N ARG A 25 57.79 6.29 8.25
CA ARG A 25 56.80 7.21 7.74
C ARG A 25 55.57 7.12 8.62
N SER A 26 55.38 8.10 9.48
CA SER A 26 54.11 8.34 10.14
C SER A 26 53.04 8.61 9.08
N SER A 27 52.36 7.57 8.66
CA SER A 27 51.04 7.71 8.02
C SER A 27 50.08 8.15 9.09
N LEU A 28 49.83 9.46 9.17
CA LEU A 28 48.61 9.98 9.75
C LEU A 28 47.48 9.32 8.97
N SER A 29 46.96 8.23 9.52
CA SER A 29 45.71 7.66 9.09
C SER A 29 44.67 8.77 9.22
N ARG A 30 44.21 9.27 8.08
CA ARG A 30 42.93 9.94 8.02
C ARG A 30 41.91 8.94 8.59
N THR A 31 41.71 9.03 9.88
CA THR A 31 40.64 8.35 10.57
C THR A 31 39.36 8.67 9.80
N ASN A 32 38.82 7.67 9.16
CA ASN A 32 37.54 7.75 8.48
C ASN A 32 36.48 8.05 9.54
N LEU A 33 36.27 9.30 9.90
CA LEU A 33 35.11 9.74 10.68
C LEU A 33 33.79 9.29 10.01
N SER A 34 33.81 9.16 8.68
CA SER A 34 32.69 8.59 7.92
C SER A 34 32.48 7.09 8.17
N ALA A 35 33.52 6.33 8.50
CA ALA A 35 33.37 4.92 8.84
C ALA A 35 32.92 4.70 10.30
N GLU A 36 33.33 5.57 11.23
CA GLU A 36 32.85 5.52 12.62
C GLU A 36 31.42 6.03 12.76
N VAL A 37 30.99 7.04 11.98
CA VAL A 37 29.58 7.47 11.91
C VAL A 37 28.72 6.42 11.19
N ALA A 38 29.28 5.67 10.23
CA ALA A 38 28.58 4.53 9.61
C ALA A 38 28.58 3.27 10.51
N ALA A 39 29.54 3.13 11.42
CA ALA A 39 29.61 2.05 12.41
C ALA A 39 28.76 2.33 13.66
N ALA A 40 28.29 3.58 13.87
CA ALA A 40 27.18 3.88 14.75
C ALA A 40 25.84 3.49 14.08
N GLY A 41 25.87 2.36 13.36
CA GLY A 41 24.71 1.76 12.74
C GLY A 41 23.66 1.49 13.79
N VAL A 42 22.45 1.96 13.55
CA VAL A 42 21.24 1.56 14.27
C VAL A 42 21.28 0.03 14.39
N PRO A 43 21.27 -0.53 15.61
CA PRO A 43 21.36 -1.97 15.78
C PRO A 43 20.21 -2.63 15.03
N ASN A 44 20.53 -3.49 14.09
CA ASN A 44 19.56 -4.30 13.37
C ASN A 44 18.81 -5.18 14.37
N GLY A 45 17.54 -4.86 14.62
CA GLY A 45 16.63 -5.71 15.41
C GLY A 45 16.89 -5.67 16.92
N GLY A 46 16.23 -4.73 17.64
CA GLY A 46 16.31 -4.70 19.09
C GLY A 46 15.78 -3.36 19.65
N PRO A 47 15.95 -3.15 20.97
CA PRO A 47 15.44 -1.96 21.65
C PRO A 47 15.91 -0.63 21.02
N GLY A 48 17.01 -0.60 20.28
CA GLY A 48 17.55 0.57 19.64
C GLY A 48 16.62 1.20 18.57
N VAL A 49 15.95 0.39 17.77
CA VAL A 49 14.97 0.88 16.77
C VAL A 49 13.76 1.50 17.45
N PHE A 50 13.32 0.89 18.54
CA PHE A 50 12.20 1.39 19.34
C PHE A 50 12.53 2.75 19.98
N TYR A 51 13.71 2.90 20.58
CA TYR A 51 14.14 4.20 21.13
C TYR A 51 14.35 5.25 20.05
N ALA A 52 14.87 4.90 18.88
CA ALA A 52 14.98 5.81 17.74
C ALA A 52 13.61 6.29 17.26
N GLY A 53 12.60 5.41 17.22
CA GLY A 53 11.22 5.75 16.90
C GLY A 53 10.62 6.75 17.91
N ILE A 54 10.78 6.48 19.23
CA ILE A 54 10.32 7.40 20.29
C ILE A 54 11.03 8.75 20.20
N ALA A 55 12.34 8.75 19.98
CA ALA A 55 13.10 9.99 19.82
C ALA A 55 12.63 10.79 18.61
N LEU A 56 12.36 10.13 17.46
CA LEU A 56 11.81 10.76 16.27
C LEU A 56 10.45 11.42 16.55
N VAL A 57 9.53 10.68 17.20
CA VAL A 57 8.21 11.23 17.59
C VAL A 57 8.36 12.39 18.56
N GLY A 58 9.28 12.31 19.52
CA GLY A 58 9.60 13.40 20.46
C GLY A 58 10.10 14.65 19.73
N VAL A 59 10.99 14.49 18.74
CA VAL A 59 11.46 15.58 17.90
C VAL A 59 10.32 16.20 17.11
N LEU A 60 9.47 15.38 16.46
CA LEU A 60 8.31 15.85 15.70
C LEU A 60 7.31 16.63 16.57
N TYR A 61 7.16 16.24 17.84
CA TYR A 61 6.30 16.91 18.80
C TYR A 61 6.88 18.25 19.25
N VAL A 62 8.16 18.28 19.64
CA VAL A 62 8.83 19.49 20.11
C VAL A 62 8.97 20.54 18.98
N THR A 63 9.25 20.09 17.76
CA THR A 63 9.44 20.98 16.60
C THR A 63 8.17 21.28 15.83
N ARG A 64 6.99 20.93 16.35
CA ARG A 64 5.68 21.08 15.68
C ARG A 64 5.41 22.51 15.20
N GLU A 65 5.84 23.54 15.94
CA GLU A 65 5.64 24.94 15.57
C GLU A 65 6.35 25.32 14.26
N LEU A 66 7.42 24.63 13.91
CA LEU A 66 8.15 24.79 12.65
C LEU A 66 7.67 23.78 11.60
N LEU A 67 7.45 22.55 12.00
CA LEU A 67 7.12 21.46 11.06
C LEU A 67 5.70 21.57 10.51
N VAL A 68 4.73 22.03 11.29
CA VAL A 68 3.34 22.20 10.82
C VAL A 68 3.26 23.25 9.69
N PRO A 69 3.80 24.46 9.82
CA PRO A 69 3.86 25.41 8.69
C PRO A 69 4.62 24.88 7.48
N LEU A 70 5.71 24.14 7.69
CA LEU A 70 6.48 23.52 6.62
C LEU A 70 5.66 22.43 5.88
N ALA A 71 4.98 21.57 6.61
CA ALA A 71 4.11 20.53 6.03
C ALA A 71 2.96 21.13 5.21
N LEU A 72 2.30 22.17 5.76
CA LEU A 72 1.29 22.94 5.04
C LEU A 72 1.85 23.58 3.76
N ALA A 73 3.07 24.13 3.84
CA ALA A 73 3.72 24.74 2.70
C ALA A 73 4.08 23.73 1.61
N ILE A 74 4.55 22.54 1.99
CA ILE A 74 4.83 21.43 1.07
C ILE A 74 3.55 20.99 0.37
N LEU A 75 2.47 20.78 1.13
CA LEU A 75 1.17 20.40 0.57
C LEU A 75 0.66 21.44 -0.42
N LEU A 76 0.68 22.72 -0.01
CA LEU A 76 0.24 23.83 -0.85
C LEU A 76 1.11 23.96 -2.12
N ALA A 77 2.42 23.74 -2.02
CA ALA A 77 3.32 23.73 -3.17
C ALA A 77 2.96 22.60 -4.17
N PHE A 78 2.58 21.41 -3.70
CA PHE A 78 2.09 20.33 -4.56
C PHE A 78 0.78 20.68 -5.25
N VAL A 79 -0.17 21.29 -4.54
CA VAL A 79 -1.45 21.75 -5.11
C VAL A 79 -1.24 22.87 -6.14
N LEU A 80 -0.31 23.79 -5.87
CA LEU A 80 0.00 24.90 -6.78
C LEU A 80 0.85 24.48 -7.99
N ALA A 81 1.60 23.39 -7.92
CA ALA A 81 2.48 22.97 -9.00
C ALA A 81 1.79 22.83 -10.38
N PRO A 82 0.58 22.27 -10.51
CA PRO A 82 -0.16 22.25 -11.77
C PRO A 82 -0.60 23.65 -12.23
N VAL A 83 -1.01 24.51 -11.29
CA VAL A 83 -1.45 25.90 -11.59
C VAL A 83 -0.27 26.71 -12.12
N VAL A 84 0.89 26.62 -11.47
CA VAL A 84 2.12 27.27 -11.94
C VAL A 84 2.54 26.74 -13.32
N ARG A 85 2.40 25.42 -13.56
CA ARG A 85 2.65 24.84 -14.90
C ARG A 85 1.67 25.37 -15.96
N ALA A 86 0.41 25.59 -15.59
CA ALA A 86 -0.57 26.18 -16.50
C ALA A 86 -0.18 27.62 -16.91
N PHE A 87 0.23 28.46 -15.93
CA PHE A 87 0.75 29.82 -16.23
C PHE A 87 1.98 29.79 -17.14
N ARG A 88 2.91 28.84 -16.92
CA ARG A 88 4.08 28.66 -17.79
C ARG A 88 3.72 28.24 -19.22
N LYS A 89 2.68 27.42 -19.39
CA LYS A 89 2.17 27.02 -20.73
C LYS A 89 1.59 28.22 -21.52
N ILE A 90 1.10 29.25 -20.83
CA ILE A 90 0.57 30.51 -21.44
C ILE A 90 1.71 31.50 -21.75
N GLY A 91 2.98 31.14 -21.47
CA GLY A 91 4.14 31.97 -21.78
C GLY A 91 4.63 32.88 -20.63
N VAL A 92 4.08 32.74 -19.41
CA VAL A 92 4.55 33.54 -18.25
C VAL A 92 5.95 33.05 -17.83
N PRO A 93 6.92 33.94 -17.59
CA PRO A 93 8.25 33.59 -17.11
C PRO A 93 8.21 32.79 -15.80
N ARG A 94 9.21 31.92 -15.56
CA ARG A 94 9.25 30.98 -14.43
C ARG A 94 8.94 31.65 -13.09
N VAL A 95 9.73 32.66 -12.70
CA VAL A 95 9.59 33.36 -11.40
C VAL A 95 8.22 34.06 -11.29
N ALA A 96 7.76 34.67 -12.38
CA ALA A 96 6.46 35.35 -12.39
C ALA A 96 5.30 34.33 -12.24
N SER A 97 5.39 33.15 -12.88
CA SER A 97 4.38 32.07 -12.73
C SER A 97 4.30 31.55 -11.30
N GLU A 98 5.45 31.40 -10.63
CA GLU A 98 5.53 30.94 -9.24
C GLU A 98 4.92 32.00 -8.30
N MET A 99 5.29 33.29 -8.48
CA MET A 99 4.72 34.39 -7.70
C MET A 99 3.20 34.55 -7.94
N LEU A 100 2.75 34.45 -9.19
CA LEU A 100 1.34 34.55 -9.52
C LEU A 100 0.54 33.39 -8.90
N GLY A 101 1.10 32.18 -8.88
CA GLY A 101 0.51 31.04 -8.19
C GLY A 101 0.35 31.28 -6.68
N VAL A 102 1.38 31.81 -6.04
CA VAL A 102 1.35 32.15 -4.61
C VAL A 102 0.34 33.28 -4.34
N ILE A 103 0.35 34.35 -5.14
CA ILE A 103 -0.62 35.46 -5.00
C ILE A 103 -2.04 34.95 -5.14
N LEU A 104 -2.30 34.07 -6.11
CA LEU A 104 -3.62 33.44 -6.29
C LEU A 104 -4.03 32.64 -5.05
N ALA A 105 -3.12 31.81 -4.52
CA ALA A 105 -3.41 31.04 -3.30
C ALA A 105 -3.72 31.94 -2.10
N VAL A 106 -2.92 33.00 -1.89
CA VAL A 106 -3.14 33.96 -0.83
C VAL A 106 -4.48 34.69 -1.02
N ALA A 107 -4.82 35.08 -2.25
CA ALA A 107 -6.09 35.73 -2.56
C ALA A 107 -7.28 34.81 -2.28
N VAL A 108 -7.18 33.53 -2.63
CA VAL A 108 -8.21 32.53 -2.34
C VAL A 108 -8.36 32.32 -0.84
N ILE A 109 -7.26 32.09 -0.11
CA ILE A 109 -7.28 31.89 1.34
C ILE A 109 -7.85 33.14 2.07
N ALA A 110 -7.38 34.32 1.70
CA ALA A 110 -7.85 35.57 2.28
C ALA A 110 -9.32 35.84 1.95
N GLY A 111 -9.74 35.57 0.71
CA GLY A 111 -11.12 35.73 0.27
C GLY A 111 -12.06 34.78 1.00
N LEU A 112 -11.70 33.49 1.14
CA LEU A 112 -12.46 32.52 1.92
C LEU A 112 -12.50 32.89 3.41
N GLY A 113 -11.37 33.32 3.99
CA GLY A 113 -11.30 33.77 5.38
C GLY A 113 -12.18 34.99 5.65
N ALA A 114 -12.17 35.98 4.76
CA ALA A 114 -13.01 37.16 4.87
C ALA A 114 -14.53 36.81 4.72
N LEU A 115 -14.86 35.92 3.77
CA LEU A 115 -16.22 35.42 3.57
C LEU A 115 -16.72 34.69 4.83
N MET A 116 -15.91 33.74 5.35
CA MET A 116 -16.24 32.99 6.57
C MET A 116 -16.38 33.92 7.78
N GLY A 117 -15.43 34.85 7.95
CA GLY A 117 -15.50 35.83 9.05
C GLY A 117 -16.77 36.69 9.01
N ARG A 118 -17.13 37.15 7.83
CA ARG A 118 -18.39 37.93 7.64
C ARG A 118 -19.62 37.07 7.97
N GLN A 119 -19.72 35.85 7.42
CA GLN A 119 -20.87 34.98 7.66
C GLN A 119 -20.96 34.52 9.12
N LEU A 120 -19.83 34.31 9.78
CA LEU A 120 -19.80 33.99 11.20
C LEU A 120 -20.27 35.18 12.07
N ALA A 121 -19.90 36.42 11.69
CA ALA A 121 -20.40 37.62 12.37
C ALA A 121 -21.92 37.80 12.17
N GLU A 122 -22.45 37.57 10.98
CA GLU A 122 -23.89 37.55 10.71
C GLU A 122 -24.60 36.51 11.58
N LEU A 123 -24.08 35.28 11.65
CA LEU A 123 -24.62 34.21 12.48
C LEU A 123 -24.64 34.57 13.98
N ALA A 124 -23.59 35.26 14.46
CA ALA A 124 -23.50 35.70 15.85
C ALA A 124 -24.54 36.76 16.20
N THR A 125 -24.95 37.63 15.26
CA THR A 125 -26.00 38.63 15.47
C THR A 125 -27.39 38.01 15.55
N ASP A 126 -27.61 36.88 14.85
CA ASP A 126 -28.89 36.18 14.83
C ASP A 126 -29.07 35.15 15.97
N LEU A 127 -28.01 34.91 16.75
CA LEU A 127 -28.00 33.92 17.82
C LEU A 127 -29.13 34.08 18.87
N PRO A 128 -29.51 35.31 19.31
CA PRO A 128 -30.62 35.50 20.22
C PRO A 128 -31.98 35.02 19.69
N PHE A 129 -32.22 35.20 18.37
CA PHE A 129 -33.41 34.70 17.71
C PHE A 129 -33.45 33.16 17.68
N TYR A 130 -32.32 32.52 17.41
CA TYR A 130 -32.21 31.05 17.40
C TYR A 130 -32.45 30.46 18.79
N GLN A 131 -32.00 31.12 19.85
CA GLN A 131 -32.24 30.68 21.23
C GLN A 131 -33.74 30.60 21.55
N ALA A 132 -34.52 31.55 21.10
CA ALA A 132 -35.99 31.57 21.32
C ALA A 132 -36.65 30.35 20.65
N THR A 133 -36.33 30.06 19.39
CA THR A 133 -36.89 28.91 18.65
C THR A 133 -36.50 27.57 19.31
N VAL A 134 -35.23 27.41 19.71
CA VAL A 134 -34.76 26.20 20.38
C VAL A 134 -35.48 26.02 21.73
N THR A 135 -35.60 27.09 22.53
CA THR A 135 -36.30 27.02 23.81
C THR A 135 -37.78 26.65 23.62
N GLN A 136 -38.44 27.21 22.62
CA GLN A 136 -39.83 26.85 22.29
C GLN A 136 -39.99 25.38 21.90
N LYS A 137 -39.08 24.85 21.11
CA LYS A 137 -39.08 23.41 20.73
C LYS A 137 -38.80 22.51 21.92
N LEU A 138 -37.81 22.87 22.74
CA LEU A 138 -37.48 22.10 23.95
C LEU A 138 -38.66 22.08 24.93
N THR A 139 -39.31 23.22 25.17
CA THR A 139 -40.49 23.27 26.01
C THR A 139 -41.65 22.48 25.41
N GLY A 140 -41.80 22.48 24.05
CA GLY A 140 -42.78 21.65 23.36
C GLY A 140 -42.53 20.15 23.42
N LEU A 141 -41.26 19.72 23.50
CA LEU A 141 -40.87 18.29 23.59
C LEU A 141 -40.84 17.79 25.04
N PHE A 142 -40.30 18.59 25.97
CA PHE A 142 -40.05 18.24 27.35
C PHE A 142 -41.05 18.85 28.33
N GLY A 143 -41.91 19.80 27.89
CA GLY A 143 -42.98 20.37 28.71
C GLY A 143 -44.06 19.35 29.06
N ASP A 144 -44.85 19.64 30.07
CA ASP A 144 -45.85 18.72 30.65
C ASP A 144 -46.86 18.14 29.64
N HIS A 145 -47.02 18.75 28.48
CA HIS A 145 -47.87 18.26 27.39
C HIS A 145 -47.11 17.63 26.21
N GLY A 146 -45.79 17.61 26.26
CA GLY A 146 -44.95 17.04 25.22
C GLY A 146 -44.89 15.50 25.26
N PRO A 147 -44.52 14.85 24.12
CA PRO A 147 -44.42 13.37 24.08
C PRO A 147 -43.37 12.82 25.05
N LEU A 148 -42.29 13.55 25.30
CA LEU A 148 -41.24 13.16 26.25
C LEU A 148 -41.60 13.53 27.71
N GLY A 149 -42.39 14.62 27.91
CA GLY A 149 -42.95 14.94 29.20
C GLY A 149 -43.90 13.85 29.71
N ARG A 150 -44.77 13.34 28.85
CA ARG A 150 -45.61 12.16 29.18
C ARG A 150 -44.80 10.90 29.50
N ALA A 151 -43.73 10.68 28.77
CA ALA A 151 -42.83 9.53 29.04
C ALA A 151 -42.08 9.68 30.38
N SER A 152 -41.64 10.90 30.72
CA SER A 152 -41.01 11.20 32.00
C SER A 152 -41.96 11.10 33.18
N GLU A 153 -43.24 11.52 32.96
CA GLU A 153 -44.32 11.40 33.96
C GLU A 153 -44.71 9.93 34.19
N LEU A 154 -44.78 9.15 33.10
CA LEU A 154 -44.95 7.70 33.24
C LEU A 154 -43.78 6.99 33.95
N LEU A 155 -42.54 7.39 33.69
CA LEU A 155 -41.37 6.88 34.43
C LEU A 155 -41.35 7.32 35.86
N ARG A 156 -41.80 8.56 36.15
CA ARG A 156 -41.91 9.09 37.52
C ARG A 156 -43.03 8.43 38.28
N SER A 157 -44.20 8.22 37.67
CA SER A 157 -45.33 7.50 38.29
C SER A 157 -44.98 6.04 38.56
N LEU A 158 -44.20 5.40 37.66
CA LEU A 158 -43.63 4.06 37.89
C LEU A 158 -42.58 4.06 39.03
N GLY A 159 -41.74 5.12 39.08
CA GLY A 159 -40.75 5.29 40.17
C GLY A 159 -41.38 5.58 41.54
N GLU A 160 -42.42 6.39 41.59
CA GLU A 160 -43.22 6.69 42.79
C GLU A 160 -44.01 5.48 43.27
N GLY A 161 -44.50 4.64 42.35
CA GLY A 161 -45.12 3.35 42.67
C GLY A 161 -44.17 2.32 43.28
N LEU A 162 -42.88 2.44 43.03
CA LEU A 162 -41.83 1.58 43.58
C LEU A 162 -41.14 2.16 44.86
N SER A 163 -41.26 3.48 45.09
CA SER A 163 -40.57 4.19 46.19
C SER A 163 -41.47 4.62 47.36
N SER A 164 -42.71 4.17 47.41
CA SER A 164 -43.63 4.54 48.48
C SER A 164 -43.30 3.84 49.79
N LYS A 165 -42.19 4.19 50.46
CA LYS A 165 -42.04 3.97 51.91
C LYS A 165 -41.08 4.83 52.73
N ASP A 166 -40.21 5.67 52.13
CA ASP A 166 -39.16 6.32 52.95
C ASP A 166 -38.92 7.83 52.74
N SER A 167 -39.86 8.63 52.26
CA SER A 167 -39.60 10.05 52.01
C SER A 167 -40.54 11.06 52.68
N ALA A 168 -41.10 10.71 53.81
CA ALA A 168 -41.93 11.64 54.61
C ALA A 168 -41.16 12.53 55.61
N ALA A 169 -39.83 12.39 55.73
CA ALA A 169 -39.05 13.08 56.76
C ALA A 169 -38.16 14.25 56.26
N SER A 170 -38.03 14.47 54.95
CA SER A 170 -37.05 15.45 54.42
C SER A 170 -37.68 16.78 53.88
N SER A 171 -38.98 16.87 53.76
CA SER A 171 -39.64 18.05 53.23
C SER A 171 -39.99 19.16 54.23
N ALA A 172 -39.73 18.95 55.53
CA ALA A 172 -40.06 19.94 56.57
C ALA A 172 -38.93 20.92 56.93
N ALA A 173 -37.72 20.73 56.38
CA ALA A 173 -36.55 21.54 56.75
C ALA A 173 -36.22 22.66 55.72
N ALA A 174 -36.86 22.70 54.57
CA ALA A 174 -36.53 23.66 53.51
C ALA A 174 -37.50 24.88 53.42
N ALA A 175 -38.48 24.98 54.32
CA ALA A 175 -39.54 26.01 54.23
C ALA A 175 -39.32 27.24 55.14
N GLN A 176 -38.12 27.44 55.73
CA GLN A 176 -37.90 28.59 56.67
C GLN A 176 -36.67 29.45 56.31
N SER A 177 -36.56 29.90 55.09
CA SER A 177 -35.72 31.07 54.74
C SER A 177 -36.30 31.82 53.55
N GLY A 178 -37.45 32.46 53.84
CA GLY A 178 -38.13 33.35 52.93
C GLY A 178 -37.43 34.70 52.82
N LEU A 179 -36.48 34.82 51.89
CA LEU A 179 -36.11 36.09 51.28
C LEU A 179 -36.00 35.80 49.78
N PRO A 180 -36.78 36.52 48.90
CA PRO A 180 -36.60 36.36 47.47
C PRO A 180 -35.16 36.78 47.12
N PRO A 181 -34.47 36.04 46.22
CA PRO A 181 -33.16 36.46 45.74
C PRO A 181 -33.30 37.80 45.07
N LEU A 182 -32.65 38.84 45.59
CA LEU A 182 -32.49 40.11 44.93
C LEU A 182 -31.70 39.86 43.63
N PRO A 183 -32.25 40.21 42.44
CA PRO A 183 -31.47 40.14 41.22
C PRO A 183 -30.35 41.18 41.32
N VAL A 184 -29.15 40.74 41.66
CA VAL A 184 -27.96 41.56 41.53
C VAL A 184 -27.58 41.59 40.04
N GLU A 185 -27.99 42.67 39.39
CA GLU A 185 -27.48 42.99 38.06
C GLU A 185 -26.02 43.38 38.19
N VAL A 186 -25.12 42.41 37.98
CA VAL A 186 -23.67 42.66 37.86
C VAL A 186 -23.47 43.40 36.55
N ARG A 187 -23.52 44.75 36.60
CA ARG A 187 -23.02 45.58 35.52
C ARG A 187 -21.53 45.45 35.46
N GLU A 188 -21.09 44.51 34.61
CA GLU A 188 -19.67 44.53 34.21
C GLU A 188 -19.42 45.90 33.49
N PRO A 189 -18.43 46.68 33.93
CA PRO A 189 -18.05 47.90 33.22
C PRO A 189 -17.72 47.53 31.79
N ALA A 190 -18.25 48.30 30.84
CA ALA A 190 -18.00 48.08 29.41
C ALA A 190 -16.48 47.88 29.20
N PRO A 191 -16.06 46.75 28.62
CA PRO A 191 -14.62 46.44 28.51
C PRO A 191 -13.96 47.58 27.73
N GLY A 192 -12.92 48.18 28.35
CA GLY A 192 -12.18 49.25 27.72
C GLY A 192 -11.67 48.82 26.32
N LEU A 193 -11.55 49.78 25.40
CA LEU A 193 -11.17 49.56 24.00
C LEU A 193 -9.91 48.61 23.88
N LEU A 194 -8.95 48.76 24.80
CA LEU A 194 -7.74 47.91 24.89
C LEU A 194 -8.09 46.44 25.16
N VAL A 195 -9.06 46.16 26.03
CA VAL A 195 -9.49 44.80 26.37
C VAL A 195 -10.25 44.17 25.20
N VAL A 196 -11.07 44.94 24.51
CA VAL A 196 -11.77 44.53 23.29
C VAL A 196 -10.77 44.24 22.17
N MET A 197 -9.80 45.13 21.94
CA MET A 197 -8.72 44.91 20.97
C MET A 197 -7.92 43.65 21.32
N GLN A 198 -7.54 43.44 22.55
CA GLN A 198 -6.77 42.27 22.98
C GLN A 198 -7.58 40.98 22.84
N ARG A 199 -8.89 40.99 23.11
CA ARG A 199 -9.79 39.83 22.91
C ARG A 199 -10.03 39.50 21.43
N VAL A 200 -10.04 40.48 20.54
CA VAL A 200 -10.29 40.30 19.11
C VAL A 200 -8.98 40.06 18.34
N VAL A 201 -7.95 40.89 18.60
CA VAL A 201 -6.69 40.84 17.84
C VAL A 201 -5.78 39.71 18.33
N GLY A 202 -5.79 39.41 19.62
CA GLY A 202 -4.94 38.36 20.20
C GLY A 202 -5.10 37.00 19.52
N PRO A 203 -6.30 36.43 19.42
CA PRO A 203 -6.55 35.15 18.76
C PRO A 203 -6.22 35.13 17.26
N LEU A 204 -6.24 36.29 16.59
CA LEU A 204 -5.97 36.40 15.16
C LEU A 204 -4.46 36.48 14.84
N LEU A 205 -3.62 36.94 15.76
CA LEU A 205 -2.18 37.08 15.54
C LEU A 205 -1.51 35.74 15.26
N GLY A 206 -1.87 34.67 15.97
CA GLY A 206 -1.32 33.32 15.78
C GLY A 206 -1.55 32.79 14.36
N PRO A 207 -2.80 32.65 13.90
CA PRO A 207 -3.10 32.19 12.54
C PRO A 207 -2.50 33.06 11.45
N VAL A 208 -2.48 34.38 11.61
CA VAL A 208 -1.88 35.31 10.63
C VAL A 208 -0.36 35.11 10.55
N ALA A 209 0.32 35.00 11.68
CA ALA A 209 1.76 34.75 11.71
C ALA A 209 2.10 33.38 11.07
N THR A 210 1.36 32.32 11.40
CA THR A 210 1.54 30.99 10.81
C THR A 210 1.29 31.03 9.30
N THR A 211 0.24 31.72 8.84
CA THR A 211 -0.04 31.88 7.40
C THR A 211 1.12 32.62 6.70
N GLY A 212 1.67 33.67 7.31
CA GLY A 212 2.85 34.37 6.79
C GLY A 212 4.06 33.46 6.63
N ILE A 213 4.34 32.62 7.64
CA ILE A 213 5.43 31.63 7.59
C ILE A 213 5.18 30.61 6.48
N VAL A 214 3.95 30.08 6.35
CA VAL A 214 3.57 29.14 5.29
C VAL A 214 3.81 29.76 3.91
N ILE A 215 3.38 31.01 3.70
CA ILE A 215 3.58 31.70 2.42
C ILE A 215 5.07 31.84 2.08
N VAL A 216 5.90 32.21 3.05
CA VAL A 216 7.35 32.30 2.86
C VAL A 216 7.92 30.94 2.46
N PHE A 217 7.56 29.87 3.17
CA PHE A 217 8.02 28.52 2.82
C PHE A 217 7.54 28.09 1.43
N VAL A 218 6.28 28.36 1.05
CA VAL A 218 5.75 28.02 -0.29
C VAL A 218 6.54 28.72 -1.38
N VAL A 219 6.83 30.02 -1.21
CA VAL A 219 7.65 30.79 -2.16
C VAL A 219 9.03 30.14 -2.32
N PHE A 220 9.72 29.85 -1.23
CA PHE A 220 11.04 29.22 -1.28
C PHE A 220 10.98 27.80 -1.85
N LEU A 221 9.99 26.97 -1.48
CA LEU A 221 9.83 25.62 -2.00
C LEU A 221 9.58 25.62 -3.52
N LEU A 222 8.79 26.56 -4.04
CA LEU A 222 8.53 26.67 -5.47
C LEU A 222 9.75 27.19 -6.23
N LEU A 223 10.42 28.24 -5.73
CA LEU A 223 11.61 28.83 -6.37
C LEU A 223 12.80 27.87 -6.39
N TYR A 224 13.06 27.15 -5.31
CA TYR A 224 14.23 26.28 -5.14
C TYR A 224 13.92 24.80 -5.29
N ARG A 225 12.76 24.44 -5.88
CA ARG A 225 12.30 23.05 -5.99
C ARG A 225 13.30 22.13 -6.69
N GLU A 226 14.05 22.65 -7.69
CA GLU A 226 15.06 21.87 -8.43
C GLU A 226 16.29 21.60 -7.56
N ASP A 227 16.81 22.63 -6.87
CA ASP A 227 17.93 22.47 -5.93
C ASP A 227 17.60 21.54 -4.77
N LEU A 228 16.40 21.67 -4.20
CA LEU A 228 15.92 20.77 -3.14
C LEU A 228 15.80 19.33 -3.62
N ARG A 229 15.27 19.12 -4.82
CA ARG A 229 15.17 17.80 -5.43
C ARG A 229 16.56 17.19 -5.63
N ASP A 230 17.52 17.93 -6.19
CA ASP A 230 18.88 17.45 -6.44
C ASP A 230 19.60 17.09 -5.13
N ARG A 231 19.35 17.85 -4.06
CA ARG A 231 19.86 17.54 -2.71
C ARG A 231 19.26 16.25 -2.17
N VAL A 232 17.95 16.03 -2.33
CA VAL A 232 17.26 14.79 -1.90
C VAL A 232 17.84 13.60 -2.66
N ILE A 233 18.00 13.69 -3.98
CA ILE A 233 18.63 12.64 -4.80
C ILE A 233 20.03 12.31 -4.28
N LYS A 234 20.84 13.34 -4.00
CA LYS A 234 22.19 13.16 -3.47
C LYS A 234 22.23 12.51 -2.09
N LEU A 235 21.28 12.85 -1.20
CA LEU A 235 21.17 12.28 0.15
C LEU A 235 20.72 10.82 0.14
N MET A 236 19.92 10.42 -0.83
CA MET A 236 19.47 9.03 -0.98
C MET A 236 20.58 8.08 -1.45
N GLY A 237 21.75 8.61 -1.85
CA GLY A 237 22.99 7.85 -2.02
C GLY A 237 22.93 6.78 -3.10
N SER A 238 22.27 7.03 -4.21
CA SER A 238 22.02 6.01 -5.23
C SER A 238 23.25 5.66 -6.04
N ARG A 239 23.49 4.36 -6.19
CA ARG A 239 24.42 3.84 -7.18
C ARG A 239 23.90 4.02 -8.62
N ASP A 240 22.60 4.25 -8.79
CA ASP A 240 21.93 4.51 -10.05
C ASP A 240 21.13 5.83 -9.98
N LEU A 241 21.77 6.91 -10.41
CA LEU A 241 21.17 8.25 -10.42
C LEU A 241 19.95 8.36 -11.35
N GLN A 242 19.97 7.64 -12.48
CA GLN A 242 18.91 7.74 -13.48
C GLN A 242 17.62 7.12 -12.95
N ARG A 243 17.70 5.92 -12.38
CA ARG A 243 16.56 5.19 -11.81
C ARG A 243 15.96 5.94 -10.62
N THR A 244 16.81 6.44 -9.70
CA THR A 244 16.36 7.22 -8.54
C THR A 244 15.71 8.54 -8.96
N THR A 245 16.26 9.23 -9.96
CA THR A 245 15.69 10.48 -10.47
C THR A 245 14.33 10.26 -11.13
N ALA A 246 14.18 9.19 -11.93
CA ALA A 246 12.90 8.82 -12.53
C ALA A 246 11.85 8.48 -11.48
N ALA A 247 12.22 7.69 -10.47
CA ALA A 247 11.33 7.30 -9.36
C ALA A 247 10.84 8.53 -8.55
N ILE A 248 11.73 9.46 -8.19
CA ILE A 248 11.35 10.69 -7.45
C ILE A 248 10.43 11.58 -8.30
N ASN A 249 10.68 11.69 -9.60
CA ASN A 249 9.82 12.48 -10.48
C ASN A 249 8.44 11.86 -10.64
N ASP A 250 8.36 10.55 -10.79
CA ASP A 250 7.10 9.84 -10.88
C ASP A 250 6.31 9.97 -9.56
N ALA A 251 6.95 9.73 -8.41
CA ALA A 251 6.37 9.93 -7.10
C ALA A 251 5.83 11.35 -6.90
N ALA A 252 6.64 12.38 -7.20
CA ALA A 252 6.23 13.78 -7.08
C ALA A 252 5.06 14.13 -8.03
N SER A 253 5.02 13.56 -9.24
CA SER A 253 3.95 13.80 -10.19
C SER A 253 2.65 13.13 -9.79
N ARG A 254 2.70 11.91 -9.26
CA ARG A 254 1.55 11.16 -8.73
C ARG A 254 0.97 11.87 -7.51
N LEU A 255 1.84 12.28 -6.58
CA LEU A 255 1.44 12.99 -5.37
C LEU A 255 0.76 14.35 -5.72
N SER A 256 1.34 15.11 -6.66
CA SER A 256 0.75 16.37 -7.12
C SER A 256 -0.62 16.19 -7.77
N ARG A 257 -0.81 15.14 -8.59
CA ARG A 257 -2.10 14.81 -9.20
C ARG A 257 -3.13 14.41 -8.14
N TYR A 258 -2.72 13.58 -7.19
CA TYR A 258 -3.59 13.18 -6.08
C TYR A 258 -4.08 14.39 -5.29
N PHE A 259 -3.19 15.29 -4.85
CA PHE A 259 -3.57 16.46 -4.06
C PHE A 259 -4.43 17.44 -4.84
N LEU A 260 -4.17 17.63 -6.13
CA LEU A 260 -5.03 18.47 -6.97
C LEU A 260 -6.43 17.87 -7.10
N ALA A 261 -6.52 16.58 -7.38
CA ALA A 261 -7.79 15.87 -7.50
C ALA A 261 -8.58 15.92 -6.18
N GLN A 262 -7.91 15.62 -5.05
CA GLN A 262 -8.51 15.72 -3.70
C GLN A 262 -9.05 17.12 -3.41
N THR A 263 -8.24 18.15 -3.66
CA THR A 263 -8.65 19.54 -3.42
C THR A 263 -9.82 19.94 -4.30
N ALA A 264 -9.78 19.59 -5.60
CA ALA A 264 -10.86 19.89 -6.54
C ALA A 264 -12.16 19.17 -6.16
N MET A 265 -12.06 17.89 -5.78
CA MET A 265 -13.20 17.09 -5.35
C MET A 265 -13.81 17.60 -4.05
N ASN A 266 -12.99 17.94 -3.06
CA ASN A 266 -13.47 18.53 -1.80
C ASN A 266 -14.11 19.91 -2.00
N ALA A 267 -13.57 20.72 -2.93
CA ALA A 267 -14.18 22.00 -3.32
C ALA A 267 -15.52 21.79 -4.03
N ALA A 268 -15.61 20.84 -4.96
CA ALA A 268 -16.86 20.49 -5.65
C ALA A 268 -17.93 19.99 -4.66
N PHE A 269 -17.55 19.13 -3.72
CA PHE A 269 -18.43 18.66 -2.65
C PHE A 269 -18.92 19.82 -1.79
N GLY A 270 -18.02 20.69 -1.33
CA GLY A 270 -18.37 21.85 -0.52
C GLY A 270 -19.33 22.81 -1.24
N LEU A 271 -19.12 23.04 -2.55
CA LEU A 271 -20.04 23.83 -3.39
C LEU A 271 -21.39 23.16 -3.55
N GLY A 272 -21.42 21.83 -3.73
CA GLY A 272 -22.64 21.04 -3.80
C GLY A 272 -23.47 21.14 -2.51
N ILE A 273 -22.80 20.97 -1.35
CA ILE A 273 -23.44 21.15 -0.04
C ILE A 273 -23.95 22.59 0.14
N ALA A 274 -23.12 23.60 -0.22
CA ALA A 274 -23.58 25.01 -0.16
C ALA A 274 -24.81 25.25 -1.00
N ALA A 275 -24.85 24.74 -2.22
CA ALA A 275 -26.04 24.87 -3.11
C ALA A 275 -27.25 24.13 -2.54
N GLY A 276 -27.08 22.92 -1.99
CA GLY A 276 -28.14 22.17 -1.33
C GLY A 276 -28.73 22.92 -0.10
N LEU A 277 -27.84 23.40 0.77
CA LEU A 277 -28.26 24.18 1.95
C LEU A 277 -28.90 25.49 1.58
N TRP A 278 -28.45 26.16 0.51
CA TRP A 278 -29.10 27.34 -0.03
C TRP A 278 -30.54 27.06 -0.53
N ALA A 279 -30.71 25.94 -1.25
CA ALA A 279 -32.05 25.53 -1.75
C ALA A 279 -33.01 25.16 -0.60
N ILE A 280 -32.47 24.61 0.51
CA ILE A 280 -33.25 24.31 1.72
C ILE A 280 -33.63 25.60 2.50
N GLY A 281 -32.83 26.68 2.33
CA GLY A 281 -33.03 27.95 3.04
C GLY A 281 -32.22 28.08 4.34
N ILE A 282 -31.17 27.29 4.52
CA ILE A 282 -30.27 27.41 5.67
C ILE A 282 -29.45 28.72 5.57
N PRO A 283 -29.35 29.53 6.65
CA PRO A 283 -28.54 30.74 6.68
C PRO A 283 -27.05 30.42 6.43
N ASN A 284 -26.38 31.36 5.76
CA ASN A 284 -24.95 31.30 5.50
C ASN A 284 -24.45 29.96 4.84
N PRO A 285 -25.11 29.50 3.74
CA PRO A 285 -24.84 28.19 3.17
C PRO A 285 -23.40 28.01 2.66
N LEU A 286 -22.75 29.10 2.20
CA LEU A 286 -21.36 29.07 1.76
C LEU A 286 -20.41 28.78 2.92
N LEU A 287 -20.66 29.27 4.13
CA LEU A 287 -19.86 28.94 5.32
C LEU A 287 -19.86 27.45 5.56
N TRP A 288 -21.03 26.84 5.59
CA TRP A 288 -21.18 25.41 5.85
C TRP A 288 -20.63 24.53 4.71
N GLY A 289 -20.76 25.00 3.47
CA GLY A 289 -20.16 24.34 2.32
C GLY A 289 -18.63 24.35 2.37
N VAL A 290 -18.00 25.47 2.72
CA VAL A 290 -16.55 25.56 2.89
C VAL A 290 -16.10 24.64 4.04
N ILE A 291 -16.80 24.67 5.17
CA ILE A 291 -16.52 23.77 6.30
C ILE A 291 -16.64 22.30 5.86
N ALA A 292 -17.70 21.95 5.11
CA ALA A 292 -17.90 20.59 4.61
C ALA A 292 -16.73 20.15 3.70
N GLY A 293 -16.31 21.00 2.76
CA GLY A 293 -15.18 20.73 1.89
C GLY A 293 -13.85 20.57 2.65
N LEU A 294 -13.62 21.39 3.69
CA LEU A 294 -12.42 21.29 4.55
C LEU A 294 -12.46 20.04 5.44
N MET A 295 -13.61 19.75 6.06
CA MET A 295 -13.74 18.57 6.93
C MET A 295 -13.58 17.26 6.19
N ARG A 296 -13.81 17.24 4.88
CA ARG A 296 -13.60 16.05 4.06
C ARG A 296 -12.13 15.62 3.93
N PHE A 297 -11.17 16.45 4.31
CA PHE A 297 -9.79 15.99 4.50
C PHE A 297 -9.62 15.06 5.70
N VAL A 298 -10.60 15.02 6.61
CA VAL A 298 -10.61 14.16 7.81
C VAL A 298 -11.39 12.88 7.50
N PRO A 299 -10.73 11.72 7.36
CA PRO A 299 -11.42 10.48 7.04
C PRO A 299 -12.43 10.07 8.12
N PHE A 300 -13.53 9.45 7.70
CA PHE A 300 -14.60 8.87 8.53
C PHE A 300 -15.37 9.85 9.43
N ILE A 301 -14.70 10.82 10.06
CA ILE A 301 -15.30 11.72 11.05
C ILE A 301 -15.72 13.04 10.41
N GLY A 302 -15.05 13.44 9.33
CA GLY A 302 -15.24 14.76 8.71
C GLY A 302 -16.66 15.06 8.25
N GLY A 303 -17.32 14.09 7.61
CA GLY A 303 -18.71 14.21 7.18
C GLY A 303 -19.69 14.42 8.33
N PHE A 304 -19.50 13.71 9.45
CA PHE A 304 -20.33 13.89 10.64
C PHE A 304 -20.17 15.27 11.27
N ILE A 305 -18.92 15.76 11.39
CA ILE A 305 -18.64 17.10 11.91
C ILE A 305 -19.23 18.16 10.97
N ALA A 306 -19.07 17.99 9.65
CA ALA A 306 -19.60 18.90 8.64
C ALA A 306 -21.13 18.98 8.68
N ALA A 307 -21.83 17.87 8.91
CA ALA A 307 -23.28 17.79 8.99
C ALA A 307 -23.83 18.33 10.32
N ALA A 308 -23.09 18.16 11.43
CA ALA A 308 -23.58 18.49 12.76
C ALA A 308 -24.04 19.95 12.90
N PHE A 309 -23.24 20.89 12.38
CA PHE A 309 -23.57 22.32 12.50
C PHE A 309 -24.81 22.74 11.68
N PRO A 310 -24.93 22.38 10.37
CA PRO A 310 -26.14 22.64 9.61
C PRO A 310 -27.39 21.97 10.20
N VAL A 311 -27.25 20.76 10.75
CA VAL A 311 -28.34 20.04 11.43
C VAL A 311 -28.78 20.79 12.69
N LEU A 312 -27.87 21.25 13.53
CA LEU A 312 -28.17 22.04 14.72
C LEU A 312 -28.81 23.39 14.32
N LEU A 313 -28.31 24.03 13.26
CA LEU A 313 -28.86 25.29 12.77
C LEU A 313 -30.27 25.12 12.19
N ALA A 314 -30.51 24.01 11.47
CA ALA A 314 -31.86 23.69 10.97
C ALA A 314 -32.90 23.55 12.10
N ILE A 315 -32.48 22.99 13.25
CA ILE A 315 -33.33 22.92 14.44
C ILE A 315 -33.62 24.33 15.00
N ALA A 316 -32.65 25.23 14.93
CA ALA A 316 -32.72 26.55 15.52
C ALA A 316 -33.46 27.56 14.64
N VAL A 317 -33.42 27.42 13.32
CA VAL A 317 -34.00 28.38 12.36
C VAL A 317 -35.46 28.09 12.03
N ASP A 318 -35.79 26.84 11.73
CA ASP A 318 -37.16 26.46 11.30
C ASP A 318 -38.03 26.16 12.53
N PRO A 319 -39.18 26.81 12.71
CA PRO A 319 -40.13 26.42 13.75
C PRO A 319 -40.64 24.97 13.60
N GLY A 320 -40.68 24.46 12.36
CA GLY A 320 -41.04 23.09 12.04
C GLY A 320 -39.83 22.11 12.12
N TRP A 321 -39.99 20.94 11.51
CA TRP A 321 -38.95 19.89 11.37
C TRP A 321 -38.52 19.69 9.91
N THR A 322 -39.14 20.41 8.99
CA THR A 322 -38.98 20.21 7.53
C THR A 322 -37.54 20.49 7.08
N MET A 323 -36.99 21.61 7.55
CA MET A 323 -35.58 21.96 7.24
C MET A 323 -34.60 20.92 7.75
N LEU A 324 -34.77 20.44 8.99
CA LEU A 324 -33.94 19.39 9.57
C LEU A 324 -33.97 18.13 8.73
N ILE A 325 -35.15 17.67 8.31
CA ILE A 325 -35.30 16.47 7.49
C ILE A 325 -34.56 16.63 6.17
N TRP A 326 -34.72 17.77 5.49
CA TRP A 326 -34.01 18.00 4.22
C TRP A 326 -32.50 18.11 4.36
N VAL A 327 -31.99 18.69 5.45
CA VAL A 327 -30.54 18.72 5.73
C VAL A 327 -30.00 17.34 5.97
N ILE A 328 -30.70 16.51 6.76
CA ILE A 328 -30.29 15.10 6.97
C ILE A 328 -30.30 14.34 5.65
N ILE A 329 -31.32 14.48 4.81
CA ILE A 329 -31.40 13.83 3.50
C ILE A 329 -30.26 14.30 2.61
N LEU A 330 -29.95 15.59 2.57
CA LEU A 330 -28.87 16.15 1.78
C LEU A 330 -27.53 15.46 2.11
N PHE A 331 -27.15 15.38 3.39
CA PHE A 331 -25.91 14.73 3.79
C PHE A 331 -25.97 13.21 3.64
N ALA A 332 -27.09 12.56 3.94
CA ALA A 332 -27.27 11.11 3.78
C ALA A 332 -27.19 10.66 2.31
N VAL A 333 -27.47 11.55 1.36
CA VAL A 333 -27.31 11.26 -0.08
C VAL A 333 -25.94 11.70 -0.57
N ALA A 334 -25.47 12.89 -0.21
CA ALA A 334 -24.24 13.47 -0.73
C ALA A 334 -22.98 12.70 -0.28
N GLU A 335 -22.92 12.24 0.98
CA GLU A 335 -21.77 11.51 1.51
C GLU A 335 -21.57 10.12 0.85
N PRO A 336 -22.58 9.23 0.78
CA PRO A 336 -22.41 7.96 0.09
C PRO A 336 -22.18 8.12 -1.41
N LEU A 337 -22.84 9.09 -2.06
CA LEU A 337 -22.63 9.37 -3.48
C LEU A 337 -21.15 9.71 -3.75
N MET A 338 -20.59 10.55 -2.88
CA MET A 338 -19.19 10.95 -3.00
C MET A 338 -18.24 9.79 -2.72
N ALA A 339 -18.44 9.06 -1.61
CA ALA A 339 -17.55 8.00 -1.18
C ALA A 339 -17.60 6.75 -2.08
N GLN A 340 -18.78 6.43 -2.65
CA GLN A 340 -18.95 5.17 -3.39
C GLN A 340 -18.98 5.34 -4.91
N ALA A 341 -19.26 6.54 -5.41
CA ALA A 341 -19.29 6.79 -6.85
C ALA A 341 -18.14 7.71 -7.30
N VAL A 342 -18.00 8.89 -6.70
CA VAL A 342 -17.08 9.91 -7.20
C VAL A 342 -15.63 9.59 -6.85
N GLU A 343 -15.34 9.20 -5.61
CA GLU A 343 -13.97 8.86 -5.17
C GLU A 343 -13.35 7.71 -5.97
N PRO A 344 -14.03 6.56 -6.19
CA PRO A 344 -13.49 5.48 -7.01
C PRO A 344 -13.26 5.89 -8.48
N MET A 345 -14.13 6.74 -9.04
CA MET A 345 -13.97 7.25 -10.42
C MET A 345 -12.75 8.16 -10.57
N VAL A 346 -12.41 8.93 -9.53
CA VAL A 346 -11.30 9.91 -9.58
C VAL A 346 -9.96 9.27 -9.20
N TYR A 347 -9.93 8.38 -8.22
CA TYR A 347 -8.70 7.79 -7.69
C TYR A 347 -8.44 6.36 -8.15
N GLY A 348 -9.39 5.68 -8.81
CA GLY A 348 -9.36 4.23 -8.98
C GLY A 348 -9.64 3.51 -7.67
N HIS A 349 -9.27 2.22 -7.58
CA HIS A 349 -9.69 1.38 -6.47
C HIS A 349 -8.85 1.51 -5.19
N SER A 350 -7.74 2.29 -5.16
CA SER A 350 -6.99 2.44 -3.92
C SER A 350 -6.22 3.77 -3.78
N THR A 351 -6.28 4.36 -2.59
CA THR A 351 -5.39 5.46 -2.16
C THR A 351 -3.98 4.94 -1.87
N GLY A 352 -3.78 3.65 -1.92
CA GLY A 352 -2.55 2.99 -1.51
C GLY A 352 -2.36 2.87 0.00
N LEU A 353 -3.42 3.10 0.79
CA LEU A 353 -3.42 3.00 2.25
C LEU A 353 -4.44 1.97 2.72
N SER A 354 -4.07 1.15 3.71
CA SER A 354 -5.03 0.26 4.35
C SER A 354 -6.01 1.04 5.23
N PRO A 355 -7.29 0.61 5.37
CA PRO A 355 -8.27 1.27 6.22
C PRO A 355 -7.82 1.42 7.68
N VAL A 356 -7.12 0.41 8.21
CA VAL A 356 -6.57 0.43 9.57
C VAL A 356 -5.45 1.47 9.68
N ALA A 357 -4.58 1.57 8.67
CA ALA A 357 -3.52 2.56 8.63
C ALA A 357 -4.08 4.00 8.60
N ILE A 358 -5.17 4.24 7.86
CA ILE A 358 -5.83 5.55 7.84
C ILE A 358 -6.33 5.93 9.23
N LEU A 359 -6.99 5.02 9.96
CA LEU A 359 -7.47 5.27 11.31
C LEU A 359 -6.33 5.56 12.29
N LEU A 360 -5.29 4.72 12.29
CA LEU A 360 -4.12 4.89 13.16
C LEU A 360 -3.36 6.17 12.84
N ALA A 361 -3.15 6.47 11.56
CA ALA A 361 -2.50 7.68 11.12
C ALA A 361 -3.31 8.92 11.51
N THR A 362 -4.63 8.90 11.34
CA THR A 362 -5.51 9.99 11.74
C THR A 362 -5.40 10.28 13.24
N ALA A 363 -5.46 9.24 14.07
CA ALA A 363 -5.28 9.36 15.53
C ALA A 363 -3.87 9.87 15.88
N PHE A 364 -2.83 9.33 15.25
CA PHE A 364 -1.43 9.70 15.49
C PHE A 364 -1.16 11.18 15.15
N TRP A 365 -1.55 11.63 13.96
CA TRP A 365 -1.31 13.01 13.53
C TRP A 365 -2.17 14.01 14.32
N ALA A 366 -3.42 13.63 14.67
CA ALA A 366 -4.28 14.44 15.52
C ALA A 366 -3.68 14.62 16.93
N TRP A 367 -3.12 13.56 17.51
CA TRP A 367 -2.41 13.65 18.79
C TRP A 367 -1.14 14.48 18.68
N LEU A 368 -0.36 14.31 17.61
CA LEU A 368 0.95 14.96 17.45
C LEU A 368 0.82 16.47 17.19
N TRP A 369 -0.06 16.88 16.27
CA TRP A 369 -0.18 18.25 15.77
C TRP A 369 -1.59 18.86 15.94
N GLY A 370 -2.48 18.20 16.70
CA GLY A 370 -3.85 18.68 16.96
C GLY A 370 -4.73 18.71 15.71
N PRO A 371 -5.67 19.70 15.61
CA PRO A 371 -6.61 19.80 14.49
C PRO A 371 -5.93 19.93 13.12
N ILE A 372 -4.77 20.58 13.04
CA ILE A 372 -4.02 20.70 11.79
C ILE A 372 -3.41 19.35 11.40
N GLY A 373 -2.90 18.58 12.38
CA GLY A 373 -2.44 17.22 12.15
C GLY A 373 -3.54 16.29 11.67
N LEU A 374 -4.74 16.44 12.22
CA LEU A 374 -5.93 15.71 11.78
C LEU A 374 -6.24 15.97 10.30
N LEU A 375 -6.20 17.23 9.88
CA LEU A 375 -6.44 17.66 8.50
C LEU A 375 -5.34 17.18 7.55
N LEU A 376 -4.09 17.14 8.02
CA LEU A 376 -2.92 16.70 7.25
C LEU A 376 -2.69 15.18 7.30
N ALA A 377 -3.45 14.42 8.07
CA ALA A 377 -3.18 13.00 8.34
C ALA A 377 -3.08 12.17 7.05
N THR A 378 -4.09 12.22 6.20
CA THR A 378 -4.10 11.48 4.93
C THR A 378 -2.98 11.93 3.99
N PRO A 379 -2.80 13.23 3.69
CA PRO A 379 -1.70 13.71 2.86
C PRO A 379 -0.31 13.27 3.32
N LEU A 380 -0.04 13.41 4.61
CA LEU A 380 1.26 13.05 5.18
C LEU A 380 1.50 11.54 5.11
N THR A 381 0.47 10.75 5.41
CA THR A 381 0.59 9.29 5.40
C THR A 381 0.76 8.75 3.98
N VAL A 382 0.01 9.28 2.99
CA VAL A 382 0.24 8.96 1.57
C VAL A 382 1.68 9.29 1.17
N GLY A 383 2.18 10.46 1.58
CA GLY A 383 3.58 10.84 1.35
C GLY A 383 4.58 9.87 1.96
N LEU A 384 4.33 9.36 3.18
CA LEU A 384 5.17 8.36 3.83
C LEU A 384 5.17 7.02 3.10
N VAL A 385 4.00 6.55 2.64
CA VAL A 385 3.88 5.31 1.86
C VAL A 385 4.60 5.44 0.52
N VAL A 386 4.39 6.55 -0.20
CA VAL A 386 5.11 6.81 -1.45
C VAL A 386 6.62 6.84 -1.24
N LEU A 387 7.08 7.41 -0.13
CA LEU A 387 8.51 7.42 0.23
C LEU A 387 9.00 6.00 0.55
N GLY A 388 8.20 5.20 1.27
CA GLY A 388 8.48 3.79 1.57
C GLY A 388 8.67 2.95 0.32
N ARG A 389 7.86 3.17 -0.72
CA ARG A 389 7.94 2.44 -2.01
C ARG A 389 9.21 2.72 -2.82
N HIS A 390 9.89 3.83 -2.57
CA HIS A 390 11.02 4.26 -3.38
C HIS A 390 12.35 4.29 -2.62
N VAL A 391 12.33 4.07 -1.31
CA VAL A 391 13.51 4.10 -0.44
C VAL A 391 13.61 2.81 0.34
N ASP A 392 14.54 1.92 -0.04
CA ASP A 392 14.70 0.59 0.55
C ASP A 392 14.71 0.59 2.09
N ARG A 393 15.32 1.60 2.71
CA ARG A 393 15.38 1.73 4.19
C ARG A 393 14.04 2.09 4.83
N LEU A 394 13.07 2.56 4.05
CA LEU A 394 11.75 3.00 4.49
C LEU A 394 10.63 2.07 3.98
N GLU A 395 10.97 0.96 3.36
CA GLU A 395 10.04 -0.05 2.83
C GLU A 395 9.04 -0.52 3.89
N PHE A 396 9.48 -0.59 5.15
CA PHE A 396 8.60 -0.92 6.27
C PHE A 396 7.37 0.00 6.41
N LEU A 397 7.45 1.25 5.90
CA LEU A 397 6.29 2.17 5.89
C LEU A 397 5.25 1.75 4.86
N ASP A 398 5.65 1.22 3.70
CA ASP A 398 4.71 0.68 2.72
C ASP A 398 4.07 -0.61 3.24
N VAL A 399 4.84 -1.49 3.88
CA VAL A 399 4.33 -2.72 4.51
C VAL A 399 3.35 -2.42 5.66
N LEU A 400 3.65 -1.41 6.49
CA LEU A 400 2.82 -1.07 7.66
C LEU A 400 1.55 -0.30 7.30
N LEU A 401 1.66 0.65 6.36
CA LEU A 401 0.61 1.63 6.06
C LEU A 401 -0.09 1.36 4.72
N GLY A 402 0.57 0.63 3.81
CA GLY A 402 0.07 0.37 2.47
C GLY A 402 -1.15 -0.55 2.44
N ASP A 403 -1.82 -0.58 1.31
CA ASP A 403 -2.97 -1.44 0.99
C ASP A 403 -2.57 -2.75 0.31
N ARG A 404 -1.29 -2.89 -0.05
CA ARG A 404 -0.78 -4.10 -0.67
C ARG A 404 -0.70 -5.24 0.35
N ALA A 405 -0.92 -6.45 -0.12
CA ALA A 405 -0.67 -7.62 0.70
C ALA A 405 0.79 -7.58 1.21
N ALA A 406 0.97 -7.69 2.53
CA ALA A 406 2.29 -7.62 3.15
C ALA A 406 3.22 -8.78 2.74
N LEU A 407 2.62 -9.91 2.35
CA LEU A 407 3.32 -11.09 1.84
C LEU A 407 3.09 -11.21 0.34
N ALA A 408 4.15 -11.54 -0.40
CA ALA A 408 4.01 -11.94 -1.79
C ALA A 408 3.13 -13.20 -1.89
N PRO A 409 2.41 -13.42 -3.01
CA PRO A 409 1.54 -14.59 -3.14
C PRO A 409 2.19 -15.94 -2.80
N PRO A 410 3.47 -16.22 -3.19
CA PRO A 410 4.16 -17.44 -2.77
C PRO A 410 4.43 -17.53 -1.26
N GLU A 411 4.77 -16.40 -0.62
CA GLU A 411 5.01 -16.34 0.82
C GLU A 411 3.70 -16.56 1.60
N ALA A 412 2.60 -15.96 1.12
CA ALA A 412 1.28 -16.14 1.70
C ALA A 412 0.79 -17.59 1.56
N PHE A 413 1.02 -18.23 0.41
CA PHE A 413 0.78 -19.65 0.19
C PHE A 413 1.55 -20.50 1.23
N TYR A 414 2.86 -20.30 1.32
CA TYR A 414 3.70 -21.03 2.27
C TYR A 414 3.27 -20.82 3.72
N GLN A 415 2.98 -19.59 4.12
CA GLN A 415 2.55 -19.26 5.47
C GLN A 415 1.24 -19.95 5.85
N ARG A 416 0.22 -19.95 4.97
CA ARG A 416 -1.07 -20.60 5.20
C ARG A 416 -0.94 -22.12 5.24
N ALA A 417 -0.19 -22.69 4.31
CA ALA A 417 0.10 -24.12 4.31
C ALA A 417 0.83 -24.56 5.60
N LEU A 418 1.78 -23.74 6.08
CA LEU A 418 2.50 -23.97 7.32
C LEU A 418 1.63 -23.82 8.58
N ALA A 419 0.67 -22.89 8.56
CA ALA A 419 -0.30 -22.69 9.65
C ALA A 419 -1.34 -23.81 9.73
N GLY A 420 -1.47 -24.64 8.69
CA GLY A 420 -2.48 -25.68 8.60
C GLY A 420 -3.88 -25.14 8.24
N ASP A 421 -3.95 -23.92 7.70
CA ASP A 421 -5.19 -23.22 7.31
C ASP A 421 -5.60 -23.64 5.89
N ALA A 422 -6.39 -24.71 5.78
CA ALA A 422 -6.85 -25.23 4.50
C ALA A 422 -7.81 -24.27 3.81
N ASP A 423 -8.81 -23.76 4.55
CA ASP A 423 -9.83 -22.86 4.01
C ASP A 423 -9.18 -21.57 3.47
N GLY A 424 -8.26 -20.97 4.24
CA GLY A 424 -7.53 -19.78 3.81
C GLY A 424 -6.60 -20.02 2.62
N LEU A 425 -6.07 -21.25 2.46
CA LEU A 425 -5.24 -21.62 1.32
C LEU A 425 -6.10 -21.77 0.06
N ALA A 426 -7.27 -22.42 0.16
CA ALA A 426 -8.24 -22.55 -0.93
C ALA A 426 -8.81 -21.20 -1.36
N GLU A 427 -9.25 -20.35 -0.42
CA GLU A 427 -9.75 -19.01 -0.71
C GLU A 427 -8.70 -18.14 -1.44
N GLN A 428 -7.44 -18.22 -1.01
CA GLN A 428 -6.34 -17.53 -1.71
C GLN A 428 -6.16 -18.03 -3.13
N ALA A 429 -6.20 -19.34 -3.34
CA ALA A 429 -6.07 -19.95 -4.66
C ALA A 429 -7.20 -19.50 -5.59
N GLU A 430 -8.46 -19.58 -5.12
CA GLU A 430 -9.63 -19.11 -5.88
C GLU A 430 -9.53 -17.63 -6.25
N LEU A 431 -9.07 -16.78 -5.32
CA LEU A 431 -8.90 -15.35 -5.58
C LEU A 431 -7.89 -15.10 -6.70
N GLN A 432 -6.79 -15.84 -6.72
CA GLN A 432 -5.75 -15.73 -7.75
C GLN A 432 -6.24 -16.29 -9.10
N LEU A 433 -6.95 -17.43 -9.07
CA LEU A 433 -7.47 -18.10 -10.26
C LEU A 433 -8.59 -17.33 -10.97
N ARG A 434 -9.19 -16.31 -10.34
CA ARG A 434 -10.08 -15.35 -11.03
C ARG A 434 -9.34 -14.46 -12.04
N GLY A 435 -8.03 -14.28 -11.87
CA GLY A 435 -7.20 -13.41 -12.70
C GLY A 435 -6.15 -14.12 -13.54
N MET A 436 -5.90 -15.43 -13.32
CA MET A 436 -4.88 -16.18 -14.04
C MET A 436 -5.25 -17.67 -14.17
N PRO A 437 -4.79 -18.36 -15.25
CA PRO A 437 -4.98 -19.79 -15.42
C PRO A 437 -4.26 -20.61 -14.34
N LEU A 438 -4.74 -21.84 -14.09
CA LEU A 438 -4.18 -22.78 -13.10
C LEU A 438 -2.67 -23.03 -13.32
N LEU A 439 -2.25 -23.22 -14.57
CA LEU A 439 -0.84 -23.34 -14.91
C LEU A 439 0.00 -22.16 -14.42
N SER A 440 -0.49 -20.94 -14.62
CA SER A 440 0.21 -19.72 -14.18
C SER A 440 0.21 -19.59 -12.65
N TYR A 441 -0.86 -19.98 -11.98
CA TYR A 441 -0.94 -20.02 -10.52
C TYR A 441 0.10 -20.98 -9.93
N TYR A 442 0.20 -22.18 -10.49
CA TYR A 442 1.21 -23.14 -10.02
C TYR A 442 2.64 -22.63 -10.26
N ASP A 443 2.94 -22.09 -11.44
CA ASP A 443 4.27 -21.60 -11.77
C ASP A 443 4.67 -20.35 -10.97
N SER A 444 3.74 -19.43 -10.72
CA SER A 444 4.05 -18.13 -10.08
C SER A 444 3.80 -18.08 -8.57
N VAL A 445 2.97 -18.97 -8.03
CA VAL A 445 2.57 -18.94 -6.61
C VAL A 445 2.90 -20.23 -5.88
N ALA A 446 2.33 -21.37 -6.32
CA ALA A 446 2.41 -22.59 -5.55
C ALA A 446 3.80 -23.22 -5.55
N LEU A 447 4.45 -23.37 -6.71
CA LEU A 447 5.81 -23.92 -6.81
C LEU A 447 6.87 -23.04 -6.11
N PRO A 448 6.88 -21.70 -6.29
CA PRO A 448 7.75 -20.85 -5.48
C PRO A 448 7.47 -20.95 -3.97
N GLY A 449 6.20 -21.05 -3.56
CA GLY A 449 5.86 -21.28 -2.16
C GLY A 449 6.35 -22.61 -1.61
N LEU A 450 6.25 -23.69 -2.40
CA LEU A 450 6.84 -24.99 -2.05
C LEU A 450 8.38 -24.93 -2.00
N SER A 451 9.00 -24.13 -2.87
CA SER A 451 10.46 -23.93 -2.86
C SER A 451 10.93 -23.26 -1.57
N LEU A 452 10.22 -22.24 -1.07
CA LEU A 452 10.47 -21.62 0.24
C LEU A 452 10.37 -22.65 1.37
N ALA A 453 9.31 -23.47 1.36
CA ALA A 453 9.12 -24.53 2.34
C ALA A 453 10.23 -25.59 2.27
N GLN A 454 10.68 -25.95 1.05
CA GLN A 454 11.76 -26.91 0.82
C GLN A 454 13.11 -26.39 1.33
N GLU A 455 13.40 -25.11 1.14
CA GLU A 455 14.60 -24.48 1.69
C GLU A 455 14.59 -24.49 3.23
N ASP A 456 13.47 -24.13 3.85
CA ASP A 456 13.33 -24.16 5.31
C ASP A 456 13.43 -25.58 5.86
N ALA A 457 12.89 -26.57 5.16
CA ALA A 457 13.03 -27.98 5.50
C ALA A 457 14.51 -28.46 5.38
N THR A 458 15.25 -27.96 4.38
CA THR A 458 16.66 -28.31 4.16
C THR A 458 17.55 -27.64 5.19
N ARG A 459 17.27 -26.40 5.57
CA ARG A 459 17.95 -25.67 6.66
C ARG A 459 17.62 -26.21 8.06
N GLY A 460 16.65 -27.11 8.17
CA GLY A 460 16.21 -27.68 9.46
C GLY A 460 15.30 -26.77 10.26
N ALA A 461 14.77 -25.70 9.67
CA ALA A 461 13.81 -24.79 10.30
C ALA A 461 12.41 -25.44 10.45
N LEU A 462 12.08 -26.41 9.58
CA LEU A 462 10.85 -27.18 9.65
C LEU A 462 11.09 -28.57 10.29
N ASN A 463 10.35 -28.84 11.37
CA ASN A 463 10.30 -30.19 11.94
C ASN A 463 9.36 -31.11 11.10
N ARG A 464 9.46 -32.44 11.33
CA ARG A 464 8.66 -33.41 10.57
C ARG A 464 7.17 -33.17 10.69
N ALA A 465 6.66 -32.90 11.88
CA ALA A 465 5.23 -32.72 12.10
C ALA A 465 4.66 -31.52 11.31
N ARG A 466 5.38 -30.39 11.27
CA ARG A 466 4.97 -29.23 10.45
C ARG A 466 5.06 -29.52 8.96
N LEU A 467 6.05 -30.28 8.53
CA LEU A 467 6.18 -30.67 7.12
C LEU A 467 5.02 -31.58 6.70
N ASP A 468 4.61 -32.51 7.57
CA ASP A 468 3.50 -33.42 7.29
C ASP A 468 2.15 -32.66 7.24
N VAL A 469 1.95 -31.63 8.10
CA VAL A 469 0.80 -30.76 8.04
C VAL A 469 0.80 -29.98 6.72
N LEU A 470 1.93 -29.39 6.34
CA LEU A 470 2.06 -28.62 5.09
C LEU A 470 1.73 -29.51 3.87
N ARG A 471 2.26 -30.71 3.81
CA ARG A 471 1.96 -31.68 2.73
C ARG A 471 0.48 -31.96 2.64
N SER A 472 -0.15 -32.32 3.78
CA SER A 472 -1.56 -32.62 3.83
C SER A 472 -2.43 -31.48 3.32
N ARG A 473 -2.07 -30.20 3.64
CA ARG A 473 -2.83 -29.03 3.18
C ARG A 473 -2.62 -28.76 1.69
N VAL A 474 -1.41 -29.00 1.19
CA VAL A 474 -1.16 -28.89 -0.25
C VAL A 474 -1.85 -30.00 -1.03
N ASP A 475 -1.85 -31.23 -0.52
CA ASP A 475 -2.56 -32.35 -1.14
C ASP A 475 -4.09 -32.08 -1.18
N GLU A 476 -4.66 -31.57 -0.08
CA GLU A 476 -6.08 -31.15 0.00
C GLU A 476 -6.41 -30.05 -1.03
N LEU A 477 -5.55 -29.02 -1.15
CA LEU A 477 -5.71 -27.99 -2.17
C LEU A 477 -5.65 -28.56 -3.59
N LEU A 478 -4.76 -29.53 -3.85
CA LEU A 478 -4.67 -30.17 -5.17
C LEU A 478 -5.92 -30.96 -5.51
N ASP A 479 -6.52 -31.62 -4.54
CA ASP A 479 -7.78 -32.33 -4.70
C ASP A 479 -8.92 -31.33 -5.00
N ASP A 480 -9.01 -30.23 -4.27
CA ASP A 480 -10.00 -29.14 -4.50
C ASP A 480 -9.85 -28.53 -5.90
N LEU A 481 -8.62 -28.31 -6.34
CA LEU A 481 -8.33 -27.73 -7.66
C LEU A 481 -8.39 -28.76 -8.80
N SER A 482 -8.66 -30.04 -8.53
CA SER A 482 -8.74 -31.09 -9.55
C SER A 482 -9.93 -30.92 -10.51
N GLU A 483 -11.00 -30.30 -10.04
CA GLU A 483 -12.22 -29.99 -10.81
C GLU A 483 -12.24 -28.55 -11.34
N HIS A 484 -11.14 -27.78 -11.16
CA HIS A 484 -11.09 -26.38 -11.59
C HIS A 484 -11.01 -26.29 -13.11
N GLU A 485 -11.97 -25.59 -13.71
CA GLU A 485 -11.93 -25.21 -15.12
C GLU A 485 -11.41 -23.77 -15.25
N ASP A 486 -10.37 -23.58 -16.07
CA ASP A 486 -9.84 -22.24 -16.33
C ASP A 486 -10.92 -21.36 -16.98
N VAL A 487 -11.25 -20.26 -16.33
CA VAL A 487 -12.15 -19.24 -16.91
C VAL A 487 -11.36 -18.49 -17.96
N GLU A 488 -11.82 -18.51 -19.22
CA GLU A 488 -11.23 -17.71 -20.27
C GLU A 488 -11.27 -16.23 -19.86
N PRO A 489 -10.14 -15.52 -19.73
CA PRO A 489 -10.14 -14.15 -19.27
C PRO A 489 -11.01 -13.33 -20.23
N PRO A 490 -11.87 -12.40 -19.72
CA PRO A 490 -12.68 -11.55 -20.57
C PRO A 490 -11.75 -10.84 -21.57
N ALA A 491 -12.06 -10.94 -22.86
CA ALA A 491 -11.31 -10.26 -23.92
C ALA A 491 -11.26 -8.76 -23.58
N ILE A 492 -10.12 -8.30 -23.10
CA ILE A 492 -9.88 -6.86 -22.94
C ILE A 492 -9.78 -6.34 -24.37
N GLU A 493 -10.83 -5.67 -24.84
CA GLU A 493 -10.78 -4.89 -26.06
C GLU A 493 -9.59 -3.93 -25.94
N ALA A 494 -8.52 -4.26 -26.66
CA ALA A 494 -7.33 -3.43 -26.75
C ALA A 494 -7.64 -2.21 -27.62
N ASP A 495 -8.26 -1.20 -27.04
CA ASP A 495 -8.47 0.09 -27.69
C ASP A 495 -7.26 1.00 -27.34
N GLY A 496 -6.22 0.92 -28.14
CA GLY A 496 -5.06 1.81 -28.09
C GLY A 496 -3.81 1.20 -28.75
N PRO A 497 -3.05 1.97 -29.54
CA PRO A 497 -1.82 1.46 -30.17
C PRO A 497 -0.73 1.25 -29.09
N VAL A 498 -0.49 0.00 -28.74
CA VAL A 498 0.66 -0.39 -27.92
C VAL A 498 1.93 -0.20 -28.74
N GLN A 499 2.73 0.79 -28.40
CA GLN A 499 4.10 0.92 -28.88
C GLN A 499 4.92 -0.28 -28.38
N ARG A 500 5.26 -1.19 -29.28
CA ARG A 500 6.21 -2.26 -29.02
C ARG A 500 7.59 -1.63 -28.90
N GLU A 501 8.06 -1.44 -27.68
CA GLU A 501 9.51 -1.31 -27.44
C GLU A 501 10.12 -2.71 -27.49
N SER A 502 11.02 -2.88 -28.45
CA SER A 502 11.79 -4.09 -28.68
C SER A 502 12.83 -4.28 -27.56
N ASP A 503 13.08 -5.56 -27.25
CA ASP A 503 14.17 -6.10 -26.42
C ASP A 503 14.06 -5.91 -24.90
N GLY A 504 13.12 -6.68 -24.28
CA GLY A 504 13.03 -6.89 -22.85
C GLY A 504 12.13 -8.09 -22.53
N GLU A 505 12.46 -8.84 -21.50
CA GLU A 505 11.60 -9.91 -20.98
C GLU A 505 10.15 -9.40 -20.80
N PRO A 506 9.12 -10.20 -21.12
CA PRO A 506 7.74 -9.78 -20.96
C PRO A 506 7.47 -9.40 -19.51
N GLY A 507 7.02 -8.16 -19.28
CA GLY A 507 6.63 -7.68 -17.98
C GLY A 507 5.43 -8.46 -17.42
N PRO A 508 5.14 -8.35 -16.11
CA PRO A 508 4.05 -9.09 -15.45
C PRO A 508 2.64 -8.86 -16.04
N ASP A 509 2.48 -7.86 -16.92
CA ASP A 509 1.22 -7.50 -17.56
C ASP A 509 1.12 -7.96 -19.04
N ALA A 510 2.06 -8.78 -19.54
CA ALA A 510 1.96 -9.34 -20.88
C ALA A 510 0.83 -10.38 -20.93
N PRO A 511 -0.04 -10.36 -21.97
CA PRO A 511 -1.06 -11.38 -22.12
C PRO A 511 -0.41 -12.77 -22.19
N PRO A 512 -0.97 -13.77 -21.51
CA PRO A 512 -0.42 -15.11 -21.53
C PRO A 512 -0.35 -15.61 -22.99
N PRO A 513 0.73 -16.33 -23.37
CA PRO A 513 0.82 -16.92 -24.69
C PRO A 513 -0.37 -17.89 -24.89
N PRO A 514 -0.85 -18.06 -26.14
CA PRO A 514 -1.95 -18.94 -26.44
C PRO A 514 -1.67 -20.36 -25.94
N ALA A 515 -2.71 -21.03 -25.45
CA ALA A 515 -2.61 -22.41 -24.97
C ALA A 515 -2.06 -23.31 -26.08
N PRO A 516 -1.15 -24.25 -25.78
CA PRO A 516 -0.63 -25.17 -26.77
C PRO A 516 -1.77 -26.04 -27.34
N PRO A 517 -1.68 -26.47 -28.59
CA PRO A 517 -2.72 -27.32 -29.19
C PRO A 517 -2.86 -28.64 -28.44
N ALA A 518 -4.08 -29.15 -28.38
CA ALA A 518 -4.37 -30.44 -27.74
C ALA A 518 -3.47 -31.56 -28.33
N PRO A 519 -2.94 -32.46 -27.49
CA PRO A 519 -2.07 -33.54 -27.97
C PRO A 519 -2.86 -34.55 -28.83
N PRO A 520 -2.16 -35.31 -29.71
CA PRO A 520 -2.78 -36.40 -30.45
C PRO A 520 -3.38 -37.45 -29.50
N PRO A 521 -4.47 -38.16 -29.91
CA PRO A 521 -5.21 -39.12 -29.07
C PRO A 521 -4.34 -40.20 -28.39
N GLU A 522 -3.24 -40.57 -29.03
CA GLU A 522 -2.25 -41.52 -28.51
C GLU A 522 -1.47 -41.04 -27.27
N TRP A 523 -1.47 -39.74 -27.00
CA TRP A 523 -0.87 -39.16 -25.80
C TRP A 523 -1.86 -39.02 -24.63
N ALA A 524 -3.16 -39.24 -24.89
CA ALA A 524 -4.19 -39.15 -23.88
C ALA A 524 -4.37 -40.45 -23.04
N ASN A 525 -3.72 -41.55 -23.46
CA ASN A 525 -3.83 -42.83 -22.73
C ASN A 525 -3.11 -42.74 -21.39
N PRO A 526 -3.71 -43.28 -20.29
CA PRO A 526 -3.08 -43.28 -18.96
C PRO A 526 -1.70 -43.94 -18.98
N GLY A 527 -0.72 -43.28 -18.35
CA GLY A 527 0.68 -43.76 -18.30
C GLY A 527 1.54 -43.43 -19.51
N THR A 528 1.02 -42.69 -20.50
CA THR A 528 1.80 -42.21 -21.65
C THR A 528 2.87 -41.21 -21.22
N VAL A 529 2.56 -40.35 -20.23
CA VAL A 529 3.49 -39.42 -19.60
C VAL A 529 3.67 -39.82 -18.16
N LEU A 530 4.90 -40.19 -17.77
CA LEU A 530 5.24 -40.52 -16.39
C LEU A 530 5.88 -39.33 -15.70
N CYS A 531 5.25 -38.80 -14.67
CA CYS A 531 5.75 -37.76 -13.80
C CYS A 531 6.45 -38.38 -12.58
N VAL A 532 7.75 -38.30 -12.49
CA VAL A 532 8.55 -38.96 -11.47
C VAL A 532 9.05 -37.93 -10.46
N ALA A 533 8.67 -38.09 -9.20
CA ALA A 533 9.13 -37.22 -8.14
C ALA A 533 10.64 -37.37 -7.88
N GLY A 534 11.29 -36.24 -7.60
CA GLY A 534 12.65 -36.20 -7.10
C GLY A 534 12.74 -36.77 -5.67
N ARG A 535 13.86 -36.48 -4.99
CA ARG A 535 14.08 -36.91 -3.60
C ARG A 535 13.92 -35.83 -2.57
N GLY A 536 13.51 -34.63 -3.00
CA GLY A 536 13.13 -33.52 -2.12
C GLY A 536 11.90 -33.89 -1.28
N ARG A 537 11.76 -33.21 -0.16
CA ARG A 537 10.68 -33.52 0.80
C ARG A 537 9.30 -33.13 0.29
N LEU A 538 9.23 -32.22 -0.70
CA LEU A 538 8.02 -31.68 -1.31
C LEU A 538 7.96 -31.92 -2.83
N ASP A 539 8.85 -32.76 -3.36
CA ASP A 539 8.88 -33.06 -4.79
C ASP A 539 7.64 -33.85 -5.25
N GLU A 540 6.99 -34.60 -4.34
CA GLU A 540 5.76 -35.34 -4.62
C GLU A 540 4.60 -34.37 -4.90
N GLN A 541 4.43 -33.30 -4.11
CA GLN A 541 3.42 -32.26 -4.31
C GLN A 541 3.66 -31.50 -5.63
N ALA A 542 4.88 -31.12 -5.90
CA ALA A 542 5.25 -30.49 -7.16
C ALA A 542 5.00 -31.41 -8.37
N THR A 543 5.17 -32.72 -8.20
CA THR A 543 4.89 -33.72 -9.23
C THR A 543 3.38 -33.89 -9.46
N ALA A 544 2.58 -33.83 -8.40
CA ALA A 544 1.12 -33.85 -8.49
C ALA A 544 0.59 -32.62 -9.24
N MET A 545 1.12 -31.41 -8.97
CA MET A 545 0.79 -30.20 -9.73
C MET A 545 1.10 -30.35 -11.21
N LEU A 546 2.28 -30.88 -11.55
CA LEU A 546 2.66 -31.16 -12.94
C LEU A 546 1.67 -32.13 -13.60
N ALA A 547 1.36 -33.23 -12.94
CA ALA A 547 0.47 -34.27 -13.48
C ALA A 547 -0.95 -33.73 -13.71
N GLN A 548 -1.44 -32.91 -12.81
CA GLN A 548 -2.75 -32.24 -12.94
C GLN A 548 -2.78 -31.31 -14.15
N VAL A 549 -1.78 -30.44 -14.32
CA VAL A 549 -1.66 -29.54 -15.48
C VAL A 549 -1.61 -30.34 -16.79
N LEU A 550 -0.82 -31.42 -16.82
CA LEU A 550 -0.71 -32.27 -18.02
C LEU A 550 -2.01 -32.98 -18.33
N THR A 551 -2.73 -33.43 -17.32
CA THR A 551 -4.05 -34.07 -17.47
C THR A 551 -5.07 -33.09 -18.02
N LEU A 552 -5.12 -31.87 -17.50
CA LEU A 552 -5.98 -30.79 -18.02
C LEU A 552 -5.61 -30.41 -19.47
N ALA A 553 -4.32 -30.47 -19.83
CA ALA A 553 -3.87 -30.26 -21.20
C ALA A 553 -4.14 -31.47 -22.15
N GLY A 554 -4.76 -32.54 -21.65
CA GLY A 554 -5.15 -33.72 -22.44
C GLY A 554 -4.11 -34.83 -22.52
N TYR A 555 -3.03 -34.79 -21.72
CA TYR A 555 -2.03 -35.86 -21.66
C TYR A 555 -2.41 -36.91 -20.62
N GLY A 556 -2.18 -38.21 -20.91
CA GLY A 556 -2.36 -39.31 -19.96
C GLY A 556 -1.23 -39.35 -18.92
N ALA A 557 -1.18 -38.35 -18.03
CA ALA A 557 -0.16 -38.22 -17.01
C ALA A 557 -0.40 -39.17 -15.84
N THR A 558 0.68 -39.76 -15.29
CA THR A 558 0.65 -40.60 -14.09
C THR A 558 1.83 -40.25 -13.20
N THR A 559 1.58 -40.07 -11.90
CA THR A 559 2.61 -39.77 -10.92
C THR A 559 3.29 -41.05 -10.42
N LEU A 560 4.62 -40.97 -10.24
CA LEU A 560 5.40 -42.06 -9.63
C LEU A 560 6.30 -41.48 -8.53
N PRO A 561 6.23 -42.03 -7.31
CA PRO A 561 7.14 -41.63 -6.24
C PRO A 561 8.58 -42.08 -6.56
N ALA A 562 9.57 -41.36 -6.06
CA ALA A 562 10.99 -41.68 -6.29
C ALA A 562 11.38 -43.14 -5.95
N GLU A 563 10.66 -43.75 -5.00
CA GLU A 563 10.89 -45.14 -4.56
C GLU A 563 10.39 -46.19 -5.57
N ALA A 564 9.35 -45.87 -6.33
CA ALA A 564 8.79 -46.79 -7.35
C ALA A 564 9.85 -47.15 -8.42
N LEU A 565 10.79 -46.29 -8.68
CA LEU A 565 11.91 -46.56 -9.58
C LEU A 565 12.77 -47.76 -9.12
N ARG A 566 12.70 -48.15 -7.85
CA ARG A 566 13.44 -49.32 -7.33
C ARG A 566 12.74 -50.61 -7.64
N ASN A 567 11.42 -50.59 -7.84
CA ASN A 567 10.61 -51.77 -8.08
C ASN A 567 10.17 -51.84 -9.54
N ALA A 568 10.72 -52.78 -10.28
CA ALA A 568 10.51 -52.89 -11.73
C ALA A 568 9.04 -53.20 -12.09
N ALA A 569 8.31 -53.87 -11.19
CA ALA A 569 6.91 -54.28 -11.42
C ALA A 569 5.84 -53.16 -11.24
N ALA A 570 6.26 -52.05 -10.63
CA ALA A 570 5.33 -50.95 -10.34
C ALA A 570 5.30 -49.83 -11.43
N VAL A 571 6.05 -49.97 -12.51
CA VAL A 571 6.20 -48.98 -13.54
C VAL A 571 5.52 -49.39 -14.81
N PRO A 572 4.52 -48.61 -15.36
CA PRO A 572 3.87 -48.93 -16.59
C PRO A 572 4.82 -49.13 -17.77
N GLU A 573 4.55 -50.09 -18.63
CA GLU A 573 5.27 -50.29 -19.90
C GLU A 573 4.59 -49.44 -21.00
N GLY A 574 5.41 -48.72 -21.80
CA GLY A 574 4.88 -47.96 -22.94
C GLY A 574 4.83 -46.46 -22.78
N ALA A 575 5.50 -45.90 -21.75
CA ALA A 575 5.64 -44.45 -21.62
C ALA A 575 6.39 -43.82 -22.79
N ARG A 576 5.78 -42.78 -23.41
CA ARG A 576 6.38 -41.99 -24.50
C ARG A 576 7.25 -40.88 -23.95
N ALA A 577 6.86 -40.32 -22.80
CA ALA A 577 7.62 -39.29 -22.11
C ALA A 577 7.75 -39.59 -20.60
N VAL A 578 8.88 -39.21 -20.04
CA VAL A 578 9.16 -39.27 -18.61
C VAL A 578 9.66 -37.92 -18.13
N VAL A 579 8.98 -37.31 -17.19
CA VAL A 579 9.33 -36.03 -16.60
C VAL A 579 9.86 -36.25 -15.20
N LEU A 580 11.15 -35.93 -14.94
CA LEU A 580 11.64 -35.81 -13.59
C LEU A 580 11.20 -34.48 -13.01
N SER A 581 10.48 -34.48 -11.91
CA SER A 581 9.95 -33.30 -11.23
C SER A 581 10.67 -33.11 -9.90
N ALA A 582 11.41 -32.03 -9.76
CA ALA A 582 12.16 -31.71 -8.55
C ALA A 582 12.15 -30.21 -8.27
N LEU A 583 12.00 -29.82 -7.01
CA LEU A 583 12.17 -28.44 -6.56
C LEU A 583 13.67 -28.12 -6.45
N GLU A 584 14.08 -26.91 -6.81
CA GLU A 584 15.44 -26.47 -6.54
C GLU A 584 15.73 -26.48 -5.04
N GLY A 585 16.95 -26.85 -4.63
CA GLY A 585 17.30 -27.01 -3.21
C GLY A 585 16.82 -28.32 -2.56
N GLY A 586 15.92 -29.08 -3.20
CA GLY A 586 15.43 -30.36 -2.67
C GLY A 586 16.33 -31.56 -2.96
N SER A 587 16.84 -31.62 -4.18
CA SER A 587 17.70 -32.71 -4.65
C SER A 587 19.05 -32.16 -5.08
N GLY A 588 20.14 -32.61 -4.47
CA GLY A 588 21.49 -32.25 -4.92
C GLY A 588 21.78 -32.76 -6.33
N ALA A 589 22.69 -32.07 -7.06
CA ALA A 589 23.09 -32.40 -8.44
C ALA A 589 23.44 -33.90 -8.66
N ALA A 590 24.08 -34.54 -7.68
CA ALA A 590 24.39 -35.96 -7.76
C ALA A 590 23.15 -36.86 -7.72
N SER A 591 22.12 -36.49 -6.93
CA SER A 591 20.88 -37.23 -6.84
C SER A 591 20.06 -37.11 -8.14
N ALA A 592 19.97 -35.88 -8.70
CA ALA A 592 19.34 -35.65 -9.96
C ALA A 592 19.98 -36.40 -11.12
N ARG A 593 21.33 -36.36 -11.22
CA ARG A 593 22.09 -37.18 -12.19
C ARG A 593 21.80 -38.68 -12.04
N TYR A 594 21.80 -39.19 -10.84
CA TYR A 594 21.50 -40.60 -10.60
C TYR A 594 20.08 -40.96 -11.04
N ALA A 595 19.08 -40.13 -10.71
CA ALA A 595 17.72 -40.37 -11.10
C ALA A 595 17.57 -40.39 -12.64
N ILE A 596 18.14 -39.41 -13.34
CA ILE A 596 18.10 -39.32 -14.81
C ILE A 596 18.80 -40.52 -15.49
N ARG A 597 20.00 -40.90 -15.04
CA ARG A 597 20.67 -42.08 -15.58
C ARG A 597 19.85 -43.35 -15.44
N ARG A 598 19.15 -43.49 -14.34
CA ARG A 598 18.26 -44.63 -14.08
C ARG A 598 17.01 -44.61 -14.96
N LEU A 599 16.36 -43.44 -15.09
CA LEU A 599 15.24 -43.27 -15.99
C LEU A 599 15.62 -43.58 -17.44
N ARG A 600 16.76 -43.09 -17.91
CA ARG A 600 17.25 -43.37 -19.28
C ARG A 600 17.49 -44.84 -19.55
N ARG A 601 18.05 -45.59 -18.57
CA ARG A 601 18.27 -47.03 -18.72
C ARG A 601 16.93 -47.80 -18.76
N ARG A 602 15.90 -47.29 -18.06
CA ARG A 602 14.60 -47.94 -17.98
C ARG A 602 13.73 -47.61 -19.18
N PHE A 603 13.80 -46.38 -19.69
CA PHE A 603 13.00 -45.85 -20.79
C PHE A 603 13.91 -45.32 -21.92
N PRO A 604 14.61 -46.18 -22.67
CA PRO A 604 15.59 -45.71 -23.63
C PRO A 604 14.97 -44.96 -24.82
N ASN A 605 13.71 -45.22 -25.13
CA ASN A 605 12.99 -44.63 -26.28
C ASN A 605 12.06 -43.47 -25.88
N ALA A 606 11.83 -43.19 -24.61
CA ALA A 606 10.99 -42.13 -24.15
C ALA A 606 11.69 -40.75 -24.19
N LEU A 607 10.95 -39.71 -24.46
CA LEU A 607 11.40 -38.33 -24.23
C LEU A 607 11.67 -38.16 -22.74
N LEU A 608 12.84 -37.67 -22.39
CA LEU A 608 13.16 -37.39 -21.01
C LEU A 608 13.19 -35.90 -20.77
N VAL A 609 12.29 -35.41 -19.92
CA VAL A 609 12.22 -34.00 -19.51
C VAL A 609 12.79 -33.87 -18.09
N ALA A 610 13.77 -32.99 -17.93
CA ALA A 610 14.34 -32.67 -16.63
C ALA A 610 13.71 -31.40 -16.08
N GLY A 611 12.68 -31.55 -15.25
CA GLY A 611 11.98 -30.47 -14.57
C GLY A 611 12.66 -30.15 -13.23
N VAL A 612 13.24 -28.94 -13.14
CA VAL A 612 13.81 -28.41 -11.90
C VAL A 612 13.15 -27.05 -11.63
N TRP A 613 12.13 -27.06 -10.77
CA TRP A 613 11.23 -25.94 -10.60
C TRP A 613 11.89 -24.81 -9.79
N GLY A 614 11.83 -23.58 -10.35
CA GLY A 614 12.44 -22.41 -9.76
C GLY A 614 13.95 -22.28 -10.00
N ALA A 615 14.55 -23.18 -10.80
CA ALA A 615 15.98 -23.16 -11.05
C ALA A 615 16.43 -21.94 -11.88
N GLU A 616 17.48 -21.27 -11.44
CA GLU A 616 18.18 -20.27 -12.24
C GLU A 616 18.93 -20.93 -13.42
N ARG A 617 19.22 -20.13 -14.48
CA ARG A 617 19.96 -20.65 -15.66
C ARG A 617 21.29 -21.29 -15.32
N ASP A 618 21.94 -20.80 -14.26
CA ASP A 618 23.25 -21.25 -13.79
C ASP A 618 23.16 -22.29 -12.66
N SER A 619 21.97 -22.86 -12.44
CA SER A 619 21.76 -23.87 -11.40
C SER A 619 22.76 -25.06 -11.56
N PRO A 620 23.48 -25.45 -10.49
CA PRO A 620 24.39 -26.56 -10.52
C PRO A 620 23.68 -27.90 -10.81
N VAL A 621 22.37 -27.98 -10.54
CA VAL A 621 21.57 -29.16 -10.86
C VAL A 621 21.36 -29.25 -12.36
N LEU A 622 20.93 -28.15 -13.01
CA LEU A 622 20.79 -28.11 -14.48
C LEU A 622 22.10 -28.29 -15.20
N ALA A 623 23.19 -27.65 -14.75
CA ALA A 623 24.53 -27.85 -15.30
C ALA A 623 24.94 -29.30 -15.27
N ALA A 624 24.72 -29.98 -14.15
CA ALA A 624 25.02 -31.40 -13.99
C ALA A 624 24.17 -32.32 -14.89
N LEU A 625 22.97 -31.89 -15.28
CA LEU A 625 22.09 -32.60 -16.20
C LEU A 625 22.53 -32.41 -17.65
N ARG A 626 23.05 -31.22 -18.03
CA ARG A 626 23.64 -30.94 -19.35
C ARG A 626 24.86 -31.74 -19.65
N GLU A 627 25.76 -31.99 -18.66
CA GLU A 627 26.96 -32.78 -18.80
C GLU A 627 26.71 -34.24 -19.21
N GLU A 628 25.51 -34.77 -18.95
CA GLU A 628 25.12 -36.13 -19.31
C GLU A 628 24.83 -36.34 -20.83
N GLY A 629 24.95 -35.31 -21.65
CA GLY A 629 24.87 -35.39 -23.11
C GLY A 629 23.54 -35.89 -23.64
N MET A 630 22.41 -35.40 -23.06
CA MET A 630 21.12 -35.99 -23.29
C MET A 630 20.35 -35.32 -24.44
N ARG A 631 19.62 -36.13 -25.20
CA ARG A 631 18.44 -35.74 -25.96
C ARG A 631 17.31 -35.51 -24.93
N SER A 632 17.42 -34.47 -24.13
CA SER A 632 16.48 -34.15 -23.07
C SER A 632 16.08 -32.68 -23.16
N CYS A 633 14.84 -32.42 -22.86
CA CYS A 633 14.34 -31.08 -22.68
C CYS A 633 14.54 -30.65 -21.23
N GLU A 634 15.04 -29.44 -21.01
CA GLU A 634 15.14 -28.84 -19.68
C GLU A 634 13.91 -27.96 -19.44
N ALA A 635 13.24 -28.14 -18.30
CA ALA A 635 12.10 -27.35 -17.90
C ALA A 635 12.39 -26.71 -16.54
N ARG A 636 12.17 -25.40 -16.41
CA ARG A 636 12.31 -24.67 -15.16
C ARG A 636 10.97 -24.25 -14.58
N SER A 637 9.92 -24.34 -15.41
CA SER A 637 8.51 -24.10 -15.10
C SER A 637 7.64 -25.24 -15.63
N LEU A 638 6.42 -25.37 -15.14
CA LEU A 638 5.45 -26.35 -15.67
C LEU A 638 5.12 -26.00 -17.12
N ARG A 639 5.12 -24.73 -17.45
CA ARG A 639 4.93 -24.23 -18.83
C ARG A 639 6.03 -24.73 -19.76
N ASP A 640 7.28 -24.69 -19.33
CA ASP A 640 8.40 -25.21 -20.12
C ASP A 640 8.23 -26.74 -20.34
N ALA A 641 7.83 -27.46 -19.31
CA ALA A 641 7.60 -28.91 -19.42
C ALA A 641 6.48 -29.22 -20.42
N LEU A 642 5.39 -28.48 -20.37
CA LEU A 642 4.28 -28.60 -21.31
C LEU A 642 4.72 -28.25 -22.74
N ALA A 643 5.51 -27.22 -22.92
CA ALA A 643 6.07 -26.83 -24.23
C ALA A 643 6.98 -27.93 -24.80
N CYS A 644 7.83 -28.56 -23.96
CA CYS A 644 8.66 -29.68 -24.36
C CYS A 644 7.83 -30.87 -24.86
N LEU A 645 6.75 -31.20 -24.12
CA LEU A 645 5.89 -32.32 -24.48
C LEU A 645 5.07 -32.00 -25.75
N SER A 646 4.58 -30.78 -25.91
CA SER A 646 3.82 -30.37 -27.10
C SER A 646 4.70 -30.35 -28.36
N ALA A 647 5.98 -29.98 -28.26
CA ALA A 647 6.93 -30.03 -29.38
C ALA A 647 7.20 -31.49 -29.83
N GLU A 648 7.28 -32.45 -28.92
CA GLU A 648 7.46 -33.89 -29.26
C GLU A 648 6.17 -34.51 -29.77
N ALA A 649 5.01 -34.09 -29.26
CA ALA A 649 3.69 -34.58 -29.68
C ALA A 649 3.23 -34.04 -31.04
N ALA A 650 3.85 -32.94 -31.52
CA ALA A 650 3.52 -32.37 -32.82
C ALA A 650 3.79 -33.40 -33.93
N PRO A 651 2.88 -33.59 -34.87
CA PRO A 651 3.11 -34.47 -36.02
C PRO A 651 4.35 -33.94 -36.81
N ALA A 652 5.29 -34.85 -37.11
CA ALA A 652 6.45 -34.50 -37.93
C ALA A 652 5.96 -33.82 -39.24
N GLU A 653 6.34 -32.56 -39.45
CA GLU A 653 6.04 -31.87 -40.72
C GLU A 653 6.59 -32.72 -41.88
N VAL A 654 5.70 -33.29 -42.67
CA VAL A 654 6.07 -33.94 -43.90
C VAL A 654 6.63 -32.83 -44.82
N PRO A 655 7.91 -32.85 -45.20
CA PRO A 655 8.45 -31.84 -46.09
C PRO A 655 7.60 -31.83 -47.38
N PRO A 656 7.22 -30.64 -47.91
CA PRO A 656 6.43 -30.57 -49.10
C PRO A 656 7.17 -31.34 -50.19
N THR A 657 6.53 -32.42 -50.68
CA THR A 657 6.98 -33.19 -51.84
C THR A 657 7.11 -32.19 -53.00
N ALA A 658 8.37 -31.93 -53.38
CA ALA A 658 8.64 -31.13 -54.57
C ALA A 658 7.97 -31.79 -55.78
N ALA A 659 6.94 -31.10 -56.30
CA ALA A 659 6.27 -31.45 -57.54
C ALA A 659 6.96 -30.73 -58.71
#